data_827b415b68ce4de991cdfe3ad37696ba
#
_entry.id   827b415b68ce4de991cdfe3ad37696ba
#
_cell.length_a   1.000
_cell.length_b   1.000
_cell.length_c   1.000
_cell.angle_alpha   90.00
_cell.angle_beta   90.00
_cell.angle_gamma   90.00
#
_symmetry.space_group_name_H-M   'P 1'
#
loop_
_entity.id
_entity.type
_entity.pdbx_description
1 polymer ?
#
loop_
_entity_poly.entity_id
_entity_poly.type
_entity_poly.pdbx_seq_one_letter_code
_entity_poly.pdbx_strand_id
1 'polypeptide(L)'
;IVGSDDVFDAALRRAGAVRVRSFVALFSAAKCLASRYRPVGKRLAIVTNGGGPGVLAADWVNEILLNLGKLSPETVRALAPQLPPLASLSDLIDLSEDAGAEHFRLAIEAASKDRQVDGVLAIYSPKVGSDSCGVATALAEVKKHMSKPLLACWMGDASVVPARAILREASIPSFRTPEAAVGAFGNIASFYQNQQLLQQTPPPLSTLAKPDIEGARLVIESVLAERRKVLTEMESKTLLAAFHIPVTKTILARNAHEAMMIATQMGFPVALKIDSPDISHKSDVGGVVLNIHSGTAARDAYTDMVQRVARLQPQARINGVTVQNMASARRGREICIGLVTDDPFGPVITFGAGGTMIELIDDRAMELPPLNQFLARRLIERSRVAETLGEWRGASAVDRDALEQVLLRVSEMVCALPQLREMDINPLIVDEQGAVAVDARIAIDQAANTSGGRADNFSHLAILPYPARYEQLWPMRGGGEYLVRPIHPDDAQMLQQLVQNLSPESRYFRFISSMVELPASMLARFTLIDYDREMALVAVFRERTVGADGEIKETDRIVGVSRYVTNPDQSSCEFALVVADDFNGKGLGSRLMLSIMDVARDKGLAEIDGLVLANNPGMLKLMRSLGFVVKPFPEDADFKLVTHTL
;
A
#
# COMPACT_ATOMS: atom_id res chain seq x y z
N ILE A 1 20.28 -7.13 12.34
CA ILE A 1 19.41 -6.46 11.37
C ILE A 1 19.63 -4.99 11.61
N VAL A 2 20.28 -4.31 10.67
CA VAL A 2 20.52 -2.87 10.70
C VAL A 2 19.42 -2.23 9.87
N GLY A 3 18.56 -1.43 10.48
CA GLY A 3 17.46 -0.74 9.81
C GLY A 3 16.38 -0.31 10.81
N SER A 4 15.53 0.61 10.41
CA SER A 4 14.39 1.04 11.22
C SER A 4 13.37 -0.07 11.38
N ASP A 5 12.92 -0.33 12.61
CA ASP A 5 11.89 -1.33 12.92
C ASP A 5 10.56 -1.01 12.22
N ASP A 6 10.23 0.27 12.09
CA ASP A 6 9.01 0.74 11.44
C ASP A 6 9.04 0.53 9.92
N VAL A 7 10.21 0.71 9.31
CA VAL A 7 10.43 0.41 7.88
C VAL A 7 10.28 -1.09 7.62
N PHE A 8 10.89 -1.92 8.48
CA PHE A 8 10.75 -3.37 8.39
C PHE A 8 9.30 -3.82 8.54
N ASP A 9 8.54 -3.22 9.45
CA ASP A 9 7.12 -3.49 9.61
C ASP A 9 6.29 -3.05 8.38
N ALA A 10 6.61 -1.90 7.79
CA ALA A 10 5.98 -1.45 6.54
C ALA A 10 6.25 -2.42 5.38
N ALA A 11 7.48 -2.91 5.24
CA ALA A 11 7.85 -3.89 4.24
C ALA A 11 7.12 -5.22 4.42
N LEU A 12 7.01 -5.74 5.65
CA LEU A 12 6.27 -6.96 5.95
C LEU A 12 4.77 -6.82 5.62
N ARG A 13 4.15 -5.69 6.00
CA ARG A 13 2.76 -5.41 5.64
C ARG A 13 2.56 -5.40 4.13
N ARG A 14 3.44 -4.71 3.41
CA ARG A 14 3.38 -4.61 1.95
C ARG A 14 3.58 -5.96 1.25
N ALA A 15 4.37 -6.86 1.87
CA ALA A 15 4.57 -8.25 1.44
C ALA A 15 3.42 -9.20 1.86
N GLY A 16 2.35 -8.70 2.46
CA GLY A 16 1.22 -9.51 2.89
C GLY A 16 1.44 -10.32 4.17
N ALA A 17 2.55 -10.11 4.88
CA ALA A 17 2.89 -10.80 6.10
C ALA A 17 2.24 -10.17 7.32
N VAL A 18 2.03 -10.96 8.37
CA VAL A 18 1.63 -10.47 9.70
C VAL A 18 2.80 -10.57 10.65
N ARG A 19 3.17 -9.45 11.24
CA ARG A 19 4.19 -9.40 12.26
C ARG A 19 3.57 -9.55 13.64
N VAL A 20 4.15 -10.42 14.45
CA VAL A 20 3.78 -10.62 15.86
C VAL A 20 4.97 -10.38 16.77
N ARG A 21 4.72 -9.95 18.02
CA ARG A 21 5.79 -9.49 18.93
C ARG A 21 6.17 -10.52 20.00
N SER A 22 5.55 -11.70 20.00
CA SER A 22 5.85 -12.77 20.97
C SER A 22 5.58 -14.15 20.41
N PHE A 23 6.23 -15.17 20.98
CA PHE A 23 5.95 -16.57 20.64
C PHE A 23 4.49 -16.96 20.90
N VAL A 24 3.89 -16.47 21.98
CA VAL A 24 2.47 -16.73 22.28
C VAL A 24 1.58 -16.16 21.20
N ALA A 25 1.86 -14.92 20.74
CA ALA A 25 1.14 -14.29 19.65
C ALA A 25 1.36 -15.04 18.31
N LEU A 26 2.54 -15.59 18.06
CA LEU A 26 2.84 -16.38 16.86
C LEU A 26 1.95 -17.63 16.79
N PHE A 27 1.90 -18.41 17.85
CA PHE A 27 1.05 -19.61 17.89
C PHE A 27 -0.44 -19.26 17.85
N SER A 28 -0.85 -18.18 18.50
CA SER A 28 -2.23 -17.69 18.46
C SER A 28 -2.63 -17.24 17.05
N ALA A 29 -1.79 -16.50 16.38
CA ALA A 29 -2.01 -16.07 14.98
C ALA A 29 -2.08 -17.29 14.04
N ALA A 30 -1.11 -18.21 14.13
CA ALA A 30 -1.08 -19.43 13.32
C ALA A 30 -2.36 -20.28 13.50
N LYS A 31 -2.80 -20.47 14.75
CA LYS A 31 -4.04 -21.18 15.07
C LYS A 31 -5.27 -20.53 14.43
N CYS A 32 -5.36 -19.21 14.51
CA CYS A 32 -6.50 -18.48 13.96
C CYS A 32 -6.48 -18.44 12.43
N LEU A 33 -5.31 -18.23 11.80
CA LEU A 33 -5.17 -18.22 10.34
C LEU A 33 -5.45 -19.61 9.74
N ALA A 34 -5.09 -20.69 10.43
CA ALA A 34 -5.43 -22.06 10.04
C ALA A 34 -6.94 -22.32 10.01
N SER A 35 -7.74 -21.58 10.78
CA SER A 35 -9.20 -21.67 10.78
C SER A 35 -9.87 -21.07 9.54
N ARG A 36 -9.11 -20.49 8.63
CA ARG A 36 -9.55 -19.90 7.35
C ARG A 36 -10.65 -18.84 7.48
N TYR A 37 -10.71 -18.15 8.61
CA TYR A 37 -11.61 -17.03 8.79
C TYR A 37 -11.27 -15.88 7.84
N ARG A 38 -12.29 -15.22 7.33
CA ARG A 38 -12.14 -14.07 6.40
C ARG A 38 -12.90 -12.87 6.97
N PRO A 39 -12.35 -12.12 7.93
CA PRO A 39 -12.99 -10.90 8.40
C PRO A 39 -13.00 -9.85 7.28
N VAL A 40 -14.08 -9.08 7.25
CA VAL A 40 -14.23 -7.99 6.27
C VAL A 40 -13.62 -6.68 6.79
N GLY A 41 -13.35 -6.59 8.11
CA GLY A 41 -12.84 -5.39 8.74
C GLY A 41 -12.32 -5.63 10.17
N LYS A 42 -12.28 -4.55 10.96
CA LYS A 42 -11.68 -4.51 12.30
C LYS A 42 -12.69 -4.41 13.45
N ARG A 43 -14.00 -4.51 13.19
CA ARG A 43 -15.05 -4.31 14.19
C ARG A 43 -15.36 -5.62 14.91
N LEU A 44 -14.94 -5.74 16.17
CA LEU A 44 -15.11 -6.91 17.01
C LEU A 44 -16.27 -6.72 17.99
N ALA A 45 -17.33 -7.51 17.88
CA ALA A 45 -18.38 -7.57 18.90
C ALA A 45 -17.94 -8.48 20.04
N ILE A 46 -18.13 -8.03 21.28
CA ILE A 46 -17.80 -8.79 22.49
C ILE A 46 -19.09 -9.21 23.17
N VAL A 47 -19.31 -10.51 23.29
CA VAL A 47 -20.43 -11.14 24.00
C VAL A 47 -19.91 -11.77 25.28
N THR A 48 -20.41 -11.37 26.42
CA THR A 48 -19.90 -11.83 27.73
C THR A 48 -21.01 -12.07 28.74
N ASN A 49 -20.76 -12.94 29.69
CA ASN A 49 -21.56 -13.09 30.93
C ASN A 49 -20.86 -12.48 32.16
N GLY A 50 -19.77 -11.73 31.93
CA GLY A 50 -19.02 -11.08 33.00
C GLY A 50 -18.52 -9.70 32.55
N GLY A 51 -19.06 -8.65 33.15
CA GLY A 51 -18.74 -7.27 32.74
C GLY A 51 -17.26 -6.93 32.86
N GLY A 52 -16.54 -7.34 33.90
CA GLY A 52 -15.13 -7.06 34.12
C GLY A 52 -14.24 -7.56 32.96
N PRO A 53 -14.26 -8.85 32.62
CA PRO A 53 -13.53 -9.39 31.46
C PRO A 53 -13.95 -8.76 30.12
N GLY A 54 -15.24 -8.40 29.98
CA GLY A 54 -15.72 -7.68 28.79
C GLY A 54 -15.07 -6.30 28.64
N VAL A 55 -14.97 -5.54 29.72
CA VAL A 55 -14.32 -4.22 29.76
C VAL A 55 -12.83 -4.35 29.43
N LEU A 56 -12.11 -5.31 30.05
CA LEU A 56 -10.70 -5.57 29.72
C LEU A 56 -10.49 -5.89 28.24
N ALA A 57 -11.40 -6.66 27.63
CA ALA A 57 -11.35 -6.92 26.19
C ALA A 57 -11.58 -5.64 25.36
N ALA A 58 -12.52 -4.79 25.78
CA ALA A 58 -12.80 -3.52 25.09
C ALA A 58 -11.62 -2.54 25.19
N ASP A 59 -10.98 -2.44 26.36
CA ASP A 59 -9.77 -1.63 26.52
C ASP A 59 -8.67 -2.11 25.59
N TRP A 60 -8.47 -3.44 25.49
CA TRP A 60 -7.46 -4.02 24.60
C TRP A 60 -7.79 -3.83 23.11
N VAL A 61 -9.08 -3.82 22.74
CA VAL A 61 -9.53 -3.46 21.38
C VAL A 61 -9.05 -2.05 21.00
N ASN A 62 -9.19 -1.08 21.92
CA ASN A 62 -8.73 0.28 21.70
C ASN A 62 -7.19 0.38 21.66
N GLU A 63 -6.51 -0.34 22.58
CA GLU A 63 -5.03 -0.33 22.67
C GLU A 63 -4.35 -0.81 21.37
N ILE A 64 -4.92 -1.83 20.70
CA ILE A 64 -4.37 -2.36 19.45
C ILE A 64 -5.03 -1.82 18.19
N LEU A 65 -5.72 -0.68 18.28
CA LEU A 65 -6.34 0.04 17.16
C LEU A 65 -7.35 -0.80 16.35
N LEU A 66 -8.11 -1.63 17.03
CA LEU A 66 -9.33 -2.24 16.52
C LEU A 66 -10.54 -1.36 16.88
N ASN A 67 -11.71 -1.73 16.39
CA ASN A 67 -12.96 -1.05 16.68
C ASN A 67 -13.93 -1.98 17.39
N LEU A 68 -14.68 -1.48 18.36
CA LEU A 68 -15.80 -2.24 18.92
C LEU A 68 -16.92 -2.37 17.87
N GLY A 69 -17.35 -3.60 17.65
CA GLY A 69 -18.49 -3.94 16.78
C GLY A 69 -19.80 -3.74 17.54
N LYS A 70 -20.34 -2.52 17.50
CA LYS A 70 -21.63 -2.21 18.12
C LYS A 70 -22.78 -2.73 17.28
N LEU A 71 -23.82 -3.28 17.93
CA LEU A 71 -25.02 -3.70 17.23
C LEU A 71 -25.80 -2.50 16.69
N SER A 72 -26.40 -2.68 15.51
CA SER A 72 -27.31 -1.68 14.97
C SER A 72 -28.54 -1.51 15.87
N PRO A 73 -29.18 -0.32 15.91
CA PRO A 73 -30.38 -0.11 16.73
C PRO A 73 -31.53 -1.07 16.40
N GLU A 74 -31.59 -1.57 15.18
CA GLU A 74 -32.56 -2.54 14.75
C GLU A 74 -32.31 -3.91 15.40
N THR A 75 -31.05 -4.38 15.35
CA THR A 75 -30.63 -5.63 16.01
C THR A 75 -30.81 -5.56 17.52
N VAL A 76 -30.47 -4.42 18.16
CA VAL A 76 -30.69 -4.21 19.60
C VAL A 76 -32.17 -4.35 19.96
N ARG A 77 -33.09 -3.69 19.23
CA ARG A 77 -34.53 -3.78 19.48
C ARG A 77 -35.08 -5.19 19.33
N ALA A 78 -34.55 -5.97 18.39
CA ALA A 78 -34.97 -7.35 18.18
C ALA A 78 -34.43 -8.32 19.24
N LEU A 79 -33.20 -8.09 19.73
CA LEU A 79 -32.51 -8.98 20.66
C LEU A 79 -32.88 -8.74 22.13
N ALA A 80 -33.01 -7.48 22.55
CA ALA A 80 -33.19 -7.09 23.95
C ALA A 80 -34.33 -7.82 24.67
N PRO A 81 -35.54 -8.05 24.10
CA PRO A 81 -36.62 -8.75 24.76
C PRO A 81 -36.35 -10.23 25.05
N GLN A 82 -35.33 -10.81 24.42
CA GLN A 82 -34.97 -12.23 24.46
C GLN A 82 -33.83 -12.52 25.45
N LEU A 83 -33.28 -11.46 26.08
CA LEU A 83 -32.15 -11.56 27.00
C LEU A 83 -32.57 -11.40 28.47
N PRO A 84 -31.71 -11.76 29.45
CA PRO A 84 -31.96 -11.51 30.84
C PRO A 84 -32.22 -10.03 31.12
N PRO A 85 -33.04 -9.71 32.17
CA PRO A 85 -33.41 -8.32 32.47
C PRO A 85 -32.23 -7.37 32.78
N LEU A 86 -31.10 -7.93 33.25
CA LEU A 86 -29.88 -7.18 33.57
C LEU A 86 -28.88 -7.13 32.41
N ALA A 87 -29.23 -7.69 31.25
CA ALA A 87 -28.36 -7.63 30.09
C ALA A 87 -28.23 -6.19 29.57
N SER A 88 -27.04 -5.84 29.08
CA SER A 88 -26.73 -4.54 28.45
C SER A 88 -26.26 -4.73 27.04
N LEU A 89 -26.79 -3.95 26.11
CA LEU A 89 -26.46 -3.97 24.67
C LEU A 89 -25.89 -2.63 24.20
N SER A 90 -25.08 -1.97 25.03
CA SER A 90 -24.46 -0.69 24.70
C SER A 90 -23.19 -0.89 23.83
N ASP A 91 -22.01 -0.68 24.42
CA ASP A 91 -20.73 -0.88 23.74
C ASP A 91 -20.30 -2.35 23.73
N LEU A 92 -20.77 -3.12 24.71
CA LEU A 92 -20.59 -4.56 24.83
C LEU A 92 -21.96 -5.24 24.85
N ILE A 93 -21.98 -6.51 24.49
CA ILE A 93 -23.14 -7.38 24.66
C ILE A 93 -22.92 -8.14 26.00
N ASP A 94 -23.22 -7.47 27.10
CA ASP A 94 -23.16 -8.08 28.44
C ASP A 94 -24.48 -8.76 28.75
N LEU A 95 -24.44 -10.08 28.77
CA LEU A 95 -25.61 -10.95 28.97
C LEU A 95 -26.00 -11.10 30.45
N SER A 96 -25.23 -10.50 31.36
CA SER A 96 -25.28 -10.73 32.81
C SER A 96 -24.85 -12.15 33.25
N GLU A 97 -24.60 -12.29 34.55
CA GLU A 97 -24.11 -13.55 35.17
C GLU A 97 -25.08 -14.72 35.05
N ASP A 98 -26.38 -14.46 34.89
CA ASP A 98 -27.42 -15.46 34.78
C ASP A 98 -27.64 -16.00 33.36
N ALA A 99 -26.83 -15.56 32.41
CA ALA A 99 -26.95 -15.98 31.04
C ALA A 99 -26.53 -17.43 30.83
N GLY A 100 -27.45 -18.23 30.27
CA GLY A 100 -27.23 -19.60 29.85
C GLY A 100 -26.93 -19.76 28.38
N ALA A 101 -26.83 -21.00 27.92
CA ALA A 101 -26.48 -21.38 26.55
C ALA A 101 -27.35 -20.69 25.48
N GLU A 102 -28.66 -20.60 25.71
CA GLU A 102 -29.60 -19.99 24.76
C GLU A 102 -29.36 -18.49 24.58
N HIS A 103 -29.05 -17.76 25.65
CA HIS A 103 -28.75 -16.33 25.59
C HIS A 103 -27.48 -16.05 24.78
N PHE A 104 -26.42 -16.86 24.97
CA PHE A 104 -25.20 -16.79 24.17
C PHE A 104 -25.51 -17.11 22.70
N ARG A 105 -26.32 -18.13 22.40
CA ARG A 105 -26.70 -18.48 21.05
C ARG A 105 -27.37 -17.31 20.33
N LEU A 106 -28.40 -16.74 20.95
CA LEU A 106 -29.17 -15.62 20.39
C LEU A 106 -28.28 -14.40 20.15
N ALA A 107 -27.44 -14.03 21.13
CA ALA A 107 -26.57 -12.86 21.01
C ALA A 107 -25.51 -13.02 19.92
N ILE A 108 -24.88 -14.20 19.81
CA ILE A 108 -23.86 -14.48 18.80
C ILE A 108 -24.49 -14.55 17.40
N GLU A 109 -25.66 -15.16 17.24
CA GLU A 109 -26.39 -15.18 15.97
C GLU A 109 -26.75 -13.76 15.52
N ALA A 110 -27.26 -12.92 16.43
CA ALA A 110 -27.61 -11.53 16.12
C ALA A 110 -26.36 -10.73 15.70
N ALA A 111 -25.27 -10.81 16.47
CA ALA A 111 -24.00 -10.15 16.16
C ALA A 111 -23.42 -10.65 14.84
N SER A 112 -23.52 -11.94 14.53
CA SER A 112 -22.99 -12.52 13.30
C SER A 112 -23.67 -12.00 12.04
N LYS A 113 -24.96 -11.65 12.14
CA LYS A 113 -25.79 -11.14 11.02
C LYS A 113 -25.69 -9.61 10.88
N ASP A 114 -25.27 -8.90 11.93
CA ASP A 114 -25.21 -7.44 11.93
C ASP A 114 -24.10 -6.92 11.02
N ARG A 115 -24.42 -5.96 10.15
CA ARG A 115 -23.46 -5.37 9.20
C ARG A 115 -22.39 -4.49 9.85
N GLN A 116 -22.58 -4.10 11.11
CA GLN A 116 -21.60 -3.30 11.87
C GLN A 116 -20.57 -4.16 12.60
N VAL A 117 -20.65 -5.49 12.46
CA VAL A 117 -19.77 -6.46 13.11
C VAL A 117 -18.98 -7.24 12.08
N ASP A 118 -17.67 -7.36 12.26
CA ASP A 118 -16.76 -8.11 11.38
C ASP A 118 -16.28 -9.43 12.01
N GLY A 119 -16.36 -9.55 13.32
CA GLY A 119 -16.08 -10.77 14.09
C GLY A 119 -16.71 -10.73 15.46
N VAL A 120 -16.83 -11.89 16.08
CA VAL A 120 -17.45 -12.05 17.41
C VAL A 120 -16.48 -12.73 18.36
N LEU A 121 -16.31 -12.18 19.56
CA LEU A 121 -15.61 -12.77 20.69
C LEU A 121 -16.62 -13.11 21.78
N ALA A 122 -16.74 -14.40 22.08
CA ALA A 122 -17.52 -14.89 23.21
C ALA A 122 -16.61 -15.06 24.43
N ILE A 123 -16.87 -14.34 25.51
CA ILE A 123 -16.15 -14.44 26.78
C ILE A 123 -17.06 -15.13 27.79
N TYR A 124 -16.57 -16.24 28.31
CA TYR A 124 -17.27 -16.98 29.36
C TYR A 124 -16.52 -16.92 30.69
N SER A 125 -17.17 -16.36 31.70
CA SER A 125 -16.69 -16.29 33.08
C SER A 125 -17.46 -17.32 33.90
N PRO A 126 -16.82 -18.42 34.36
CA PRO A 126 -17.50 -19.47 35.12
C PRO A 126 -17.87 -18.98 36.50
N LYS A 127 -19.06 -19.36 36.97
CA LYS A 127 -19.50 -19.24 38.35
C LYS A 127 -19.94 -20.60 38.89
N VAL A 128 -20.13 -20.71 40.19
CA VAL A 128 -20.59 -21.96 40.81
C VAL A 128 -21.97 -22.33 40.25
N GLY A 129 -22.09 -23.56 39.76
CA GLY A 129 -23.34 -24.06 39.17
C GLY A 129 -23.62 -23.64 37.73
N SER A 130 -22.71 -22.89 37.06
CA SER A 130 -22.90 -22.53 35.65
C SER A 130 -22.47 -23.66 34.70
N ASP A 131 -23.17 -23.79 33.56
CA ASP A 131 -22.93 -24.83 32.56
C ASP A 131 -22.01 -24.32 31.43
N SER A 132 -20.70 -24.42 31.64
CA SER A 132 -19.70 -24.04 30.65
C SER A 132 -19.72 -24.90 29.39
N CYS A 133 -20.12 -26.18 29.51
CA CYS A 133 -20.20 -27.11 28.39
C CYS A 133 -21.43 -26.85 27.51
N GLY A 134 -22.57 -26.55 28.12
CA GLY A 134 -23.79 -26.17 27.38
C GLY A 134 -23.59 -24.91 26.55
N VAL A 135 -22.93 -23.88 27.13
CA VAL A 135 -22.59 -22.66 26.36
C VAL A 135 -21.62 -22.97 25.22
N ALA A 136 -20.58 -23.78 25.46
CA ALA A 136 -19.63 -24.17 24.41
C ALA A 136 -20.32 -24.95 23.27
N THR A 137 -21.28 -25.84 23.61
CA THR A 137 -22.08 -26.57 22.62
C THR A 137 -22.96 -25.64 21.82
N ALA A 138 -23.60 -24.66 22.44
CA ALA A 138 -24.38 -23.64 21.74
C ALA A 138 -23.51 -22.85 20.72
N LEU A 139 -22.28 -22.48 21.10
CA LEU A 139 -21.34 -21.83 20.18
C LEU A 139 -20.99 -22.74 18.99
N ALA A 140 -20.75 -24.03 19.24
CA ALA A 140 -20.45 -25.03 18.22
C ALA A 140 -21.58 -25.15 17.19
N GLU A 141 -22.83 -25.09 17.61
CA GLU A 141 -24.00 -25.13 16.74
C GLU A 141 -24.12 -23.86 15.88
N VAL A 142 -23.99 -22.66 16.49
CA VAL A 142 -24.03 -21.38 15.78
C VAL A 142 -22.93 -21.31 14.73
N LYS A 143 -21.73 -21.81 15.05
CA LYS A 143 -20.57 -21.81 14.15
C LYS A 143 -20.84 -22.48 12.81
N LYS A 144 -21.68 -23.51 12.77
CA LYS A 144 -22.01 -24.25 11.52
C LYS A 144 -22.64 -23.36 10.46
N HIS A 145 -23.32 -22.30 10.86
CA HIS A 145 -24.06 -21.38 10.00
C HIS A 145 -23.44 -19.99 9.93
N MET A 146 -22.28 -19.79 10.56
CA MET A 146 -21.66 -18.49 10.70
C MET A 146 -20.49 -18.33 9.73
N SER A 147 -20.49 -17.26 8.94
CA SER A 147 -19.41 -16.90 8.01
C SER A 147 -18.32 -16.04 8.65
N LYS A 148 -18.69 -15.24 9.66
CA LYS A 148 -17.76 -14.36 10.35
C LYS A 148 -16.89 -15.13 11.35
N PRO A 149 -15.68 -14.60 11.69
CA PRO A 149 -14.86 -15.16 12.75
C PRO A 149 -15.61 -15.23 14.07
N LEU A 150 -15.56 -16.41 14.72
CA LEU A 150 -15.99 -16.62 16.09
C LEU A 150 -14.79 -17.08 16.90
N LEU A 151 -14.40 -16.29 17.90
CA LEU A 151 -13.36 -16.60 18.85
C LEU A 151 -13.99 -16.79 20.23
N ALA A 152 -13.37 -17.61 21.07
CA ALA A 152 -13.85 -17.89 22.42
C ALA A 152 -12.77 -17.56 23.45
N CYS A 153 -13.16 -16.92 24.54
CA CYS A 153 -12.34 -16.79 25.75
C CYS A 153 -13.04 -17.50 26.90
N TRP A 154 -12.57 -18.72 27.26
CA TRP A 154 -13.09 -19.48 28.40
C TRP A 154 -12.15 -19.30 29.57
N MET A 155 -12.54 -18.44 30.49
CA MET A 155 -11.77 -18.13 31.69
C MET A 155 -11.84 -19.26 32.71
N GLY A 156 -10.85 -19.32 33.59
CA GLY A 156 -10.70 -20.42 34.56
C GLY A 156 -9.77 -21.52 34.04
N ASP A 157 -9.62 -22.58 34.83
CA ASP A 157 -8.72 -23.69 34.49
C ASP A 157 -9.48 -25.04 34.50
N ALA A 158 -9.40 -25.84 35.53
CA ALA A 158 -9.94 -27.22 35.57
C ALA A 158 -11.44 -27.30 35.23
N SER A 159 -12.24 -26.35 35.68
CA SER A 159 -13.70 -26.31 35.48
C SER A 159 -14.14 -26.13 34.05
N VAL A 160 -13.27 -25.62 33.19
CA VAL A 160 -13.60 -25.29 31.79
C VAL A 160 -12.86 -26.15 30.77
N VAL A 161 -12.02 -27.09 31.19
CA VAL A 161 -11.28 -27.99 30.29
C VAL A 161 -12.22 -28.79 29.37
N PRO A 162 -13.33 -29.38 29.83
CA PRO A 162 -14.28 -30.09 28.96
C PRO A 162 -14.90 -29.15 27.89
N ALA A 163 -15.29 -27.94 28.29
CA ALA A 163 -15.85 -26.95 27.37
C ALA A 163 -14.84 -26.53 26.29
N ARG A 164 -13.56 -26.34 26.65
CA ARG A 164 -12.50 -26.05 25.67
C ARG A 164 -12.28 -27.22 24.70
N ALA A 165 -12.52 -28.46 25.11
CA ALA A 165 -12.46 -29.60 24.18
C ALA A 165 -13.58 -29.52 23.13
N ILE A 166 -14.81 -29.19 23.53
CA ILE A 166 -15.95 -28.96 22.62
C ILE A 166 -15.63 -27.85 21.61
N LEU A 167 -15.12 -26.71 22.08
CA LEU A 167 -14.74 -25.60 21.21
C LEU A 167 -13.65 -25.99 20.19
N ARG A 168 -12.66 -26.78 20.63
CA ARG A 168 -11.59 -27.26 19.76
C ARG A 168 -12.12 -28.22 18.67
N GLU A 169 -13.01 -29.14 19.03
CA GLU A 169 -13.65 -30.06 18.09
C GLU A 169 -14.49 -29.30 17.04
N ALA A 170 -15.17 -28.23 17.48
CA ALA A 170 -15.90 -27.32 16.58
C ALA A 170 -15.00 -26.36 15.77
N SER A 171 -13.67 -26.46 15.88
CA SER A 171 -12.71 -25.57 15.25
C SER A 171 -12.91 -24.09 15.62
N ILE A 172 -13.35 -23.81 16.84
CA ILE A 172 -13.45 -22.48 17.42
C ILE A 172 -12.16 -22.20 18.19
N PRO A 173 -11.33 -21.20 17.77
CA PRO A 173 -10.14 -20.82 18.52
C PRO A 173 -10.51 -20.35 19.92
N SER A 174 -9.93 -20.97 20.94
CA SER A 174 -10.21 -20.63 22.34
C SER A 174 -8.96 -20.17 23.07
N PHE A 175 -9.13 -19.17 23.94
CA PHE A 175 -8.08 -18.47 24.68
C PHE A 175 -8.40 -18.48 26.18
N ARG A 176 -7.37 -18.20 26.99
CA ARG A 176 -7.51 -18.15 28.45
C ARG A 176 -7.77 -16.75 28.98
N THR A 177 -7.35 -15.73 28.21
CA THR A 177 -7.48 -14.31 28.56
C THR A 177 -8.15 -13.52 27.45
N PRO A 178 -8.88 -12.46 27.79
CA PRO A 178 -9.51 -11.56 26.80
C PRO A 178 -8.49 -10.94 25.83
N GLU A 179 -7.34 -10.49 26.34
CA GLU A 179 -6.29 -9.83 25.57
C GLU A 179 -5.72 -10.76 24.50
N ALA A 180 -5.50 -12.04 24.84
CA ALA A 180 -5.01 -13.02 23.88
C ALA A 180 -6.04 -13.28 22.76
N ALA A 181 -7.33 -13.30 23.08
CA ALA A 181 -8.41 -13.49 22.12
C ALA A 181 -8.56 -12.28 21.19
N VAL A 182 -8.56 -11.06 21.74
CA VAL A 182 -8.62 -9.80 20.96
C VAL A 182 -7.38 -9.67 20.07
N GLY A 183 -6.18 -9.93 20.61
CA GLY A 183 -4.94 -9.92 19.82
C GLY A 183 -4.95 -10.92 18.67
N ALA A 184 -5.53 -12.10 18.88
CA ALA A 184 -5.70 -13.08 17.82
C ALA A 184 -6.63 -12.59 16.69
N PHE A 185 -7.75 -11.93 17.04
CA PHE A 185 -8.61 -11.29 16.04
C PHE A 185 -7.87 -10.17 15.31
N GLY A 186 -7.10 -9.34 16.00
CA GLY A 186 -6.27 -8.30 15.42
C GLY A 186 -5.28 -8.85 14.36
N ASN A 187 -4.66 -10.01 14.64
CA ASN A 187 -3.79 -10.68 13.69
C ASN A 187 -4.54 -11.16 12.43
N ILE A 188 -5.76 -11.69 12.59
CA ILE A 188 -6.60 -12.08 11.45
C ILE A 188 -6.96 -10.85 10.61
N ALA A 189 -7.43 -9.78 11.24
CA ALA A 189 -7.79 -8.54 10.56
C ALA A 189 -6.59 -7.93 9.82
N SER A 190 -5.42 -7.89 10.47
CA SER A 190 -4.17 -7.41 9.87
C SER A 190 -3.74 -8.27 8.68
N PHE A 191 -3.85 -9.59 8.77
CA PHE A 191 -3.55 -10.48 7.64
C PHE A 191 -4.38 -10.13 6.41
N TYR A 192 -5.69 -9.98 6.57
CA TYR A 192 -6.57 -9.66 5.44
C TYR A 192 -6.27 -8.28 4.84
N GLN A 193 -5.99 -7.29 5.68
CA GLN A 193 -5.57 -5.97 5.20
C GLN A 193 -4.24 -6.03 4.44
N ASN A 194 -3.28 -6.78 4.96
CA ASN A 194 -1.98 -6.94 4.32
C ASN A 194 -2.10 -7.73 3.01
N GLN A 195 -3.02 -8.71 2.91
CA GLN A 195 -3.34 -9.37 1.64
C GLN A 195 -3.94 -8.39 0.61
N GLN A 196 -4.77 -7.45 1.05
CA GLN A 196 -5.27 -6.39 0.15
C GLN A 196 -4.15 -5.45 -0.31
N LEU A 197 -3.18 -5.12 0.57
CA LEU A 197 -1.99 -4.35 0.20
C LEU A 197 -1.13 -5.09 -0.82
N LEU A 198 -0.92 -6.39 -0.62
CA LEU A 198 -0.15 -7.23 -1.54
C LEU A 198 -0.79 -7.29 -2.94
N GLN A 199 -2.12 -7.26 -3.01
CA GLN A 199 -2.86 -7.29 -4.28
C GLN A 199 -2.89 -5.93 -5.02
N GLN A 200 -2.41 -4.84 -4.38
CA GLN A 200 -2.35 -3.56 -5.07
C GLN A 200 -1.28 -3.59 -6.16
N THR A 201 -1.70 -3.35 -7.40
CA THR A 201 -0.76 -3.14 -8.50
C THR A 201 -0.04 -1.81 -8.26
N PRO A 202 1.30 -1.79 -8.26
CA PRO A 202 2.03 -0.53 -8.26
C PRO A 202 1.57 0.32 -9.45
N PRO A 203 1.18 1.58 -9.25
CA PRO A 203 0.65 2.38 -10.35
C PRO A 203 1.72 2.57 -11.44
N PRO A 204 1.32 2.72 -12.72
CA PRO A 204 2.22 3.29 -13.70
C PRO A 204 2.56 4.71 -13.24
N LEU A 205 3.79 5.16 -13.50
CA LEU A 205 4.15 6.55 -13.28
C LEU A 205 3.25 7.41 -14.15
N SER A 206 2.30 8.10 -13.49
CA SER A 206 1.43 9.14 -14.02
C SER A 206 0.23 8.76 -14.89
N THR A 207 -0.93 8.66 -14.24
CA THR A 207 -2.23 9.02 -14.84
C THR A 207 -2.53 10.52 -14.71
N LEU A 208 -1.71 11.25 -13.96
CA LEU A 208 -1.80 12.69 -13.67
C LEU A 208 -1.04 13.51 -14.77
N ALA A 209 -1.18 14.83 -14.76
CA ALA A 209 -0.38 15.70 -15.64
C ALA A 209 1.11 15.39 -15.51
N LYS A 210 1.83 15.28 -16.61
CA LYS A 210 3.24 14.90 -16.62
C LYS A 210 4.08 15.90 -15.83
N PRO A 211 4.93 15.43 -14.88
CA PRO A 211 5.86 16.31 -14.18
C PRO A 211 6.99 16.77 -15.10
N ASP A 212 7.62 17.89 -14.77
CA ASP A 212 8.84 18.37 -15.41
C ASP A 212 10.07 17.67 -14.81
N ILE A 213 10.27 16.40 -15.19
CA ILE A 213 11.37 15.57 -14.68
C ILE A 213 12.73 16.15 -15.11
N GLU A 214 12.84 16.69 -16.33
CA GLU A 214 14.10 17.26 -16.83
C GLU A 214 14.47 18.53 -16.07
N GLY A 215 13.51 19.42 -15.83
CA GLY A 215 13.73 20.60 -14.98
C GLY A 215 14.15 20.23 -13.56
N ALA A 216 13.52 19.20 -12.98
CA ALA A 216 13.88 18.67 -11.67
C ALA A 216 15.31 18.12 -11.64
N ARG A 217 15.74 17.36 -12.65
CA ARG A 217 17.10 16.83 -12.78
C ARG A 217 18.14 17.94 -12.88
N LEU A 218 17.86 18.99 -13.67
CA LEU A 218 18.76 20.15 -13.79
C LEU A 218 19.01 20.85 -12.45
N VAL A 219 17.96 20.98 -11.62
CA VAL A 219 18.12 21.53 -10.24
C VAL A 219 19.06 20.65 -9.44
N ILE A 220 18.84 19.33 -9.43
CA ILE A 220 19.68 18.38 -8.70
C ILE A 220 21.13 18.41 -9.18
N GLU A 221 21.35 18.37 -10.49
CA GLU A 221 22.69 18.42 -11.10
C GLU A 221 23.44 19.71 -10.76
N SER A 222 22.73 20.85 -10.76
CA SER A 222 23.32 22.14 -10.36
C SER A 222 23.81 22.10 -8.91
N VAL A 223 23.01 21.56 -7.98
CA VAL A 223 23.37 21.45 -6.57
C VAL A 223 24.56 20.49 -6.36
N LEU A 224 24.55 19.34 -7.07
CA LEU A 224 25.66 18.37 -7.01
C LEU A 224 26.96 18.93 -7.63
N ALA A 225 26.87 19.74 -8.69
CA ALA A 225 28.02 20.42 -9.30
C ALA A 225 28.69 21.39 -8.33
N GLU A 226 27.91 22.01 -7.43
CA GLU A 226 28.42 22.84 -6.33
C GLU A 226 28.94 22.01 -5.13
N ARG A 227 28.97 20.69 -5.22
CA ARG A 227 29.33 19.74 -4.18
C ARG A 227 28.46 19.86 -2.92
N ARG A 228 27.23 20.33 -3.07
CA ARG A 228 26.24 20.37 -1.99
C ARG A 228 25.40 19.08 -2.02
N LYS A 229 24.92 18.69 -0.85
CA LYS A 229 24.02 17.54 -0.66
C LYS A 229 22.63 17.95 -0.18
N VAL A 230 22.44 19.21 0.19
CA VAL A 230 21.17 19.74 0.67
C VAL A 230 20.75 20.90 -0.22
N LEU A 231 19.52 20.87 -0.67
CA LEU A 231 18.90 21.94 -1.44
C LEU A 231 18.56 23.12 -0.53
N THR A 232 18.63 24.34 -1.06
CA THR A 232 18.03 25.50 -0.40
C THR A 232 16.49 25.38 -0.42
N GLU A 233 15.79 26.21 0.36
CA GLU A 233 14.32 26.23 0.37
C GLU A 233 13.75 26.52 -1.01
N MET A 234 14.35 27.45 -1.76
CA MET A 234 13.93 27.82 -3.11
C MET A 234 14.11 26.66 -4.09
N GLU A 235 15.27 25.98 -4.04
CA GLU A 235 15.55 24.80 -4.86
C GLU A 235 14.59 23.65 -4.51
N SER A 236 14.33 23.42 -3.22
CA SER A 236 13.38 22.41 -2.75
C SER A 236 11.96 22.68 -3.25
N LYS A 237 11.48 23.93 -3.14
CA LYS A 237 10.16 24.33 -3.67
C LYS A 237 10.09 24.25 -5.20
N THR A 238 11.17 24.56 -5.89
CA THR A 238 11.23 24.40 -7.35
C THR A 238 11.11 22.92 -7.73
N LEU A 239 11.77 22.02 -7.00
CA LEU A 239 11.67 20.59 -7.21
C LEU A 239 10.25 20.06 -6.95
N LEU A 240 9.62 20.49 -5.84
CA LEU A 240 8.22 20.14 -5.55
C LEU A 240 7.25 20.64 -6.63
N ALA A 241 7.44 21.89 -7.09
CA ALA A 241 6.60 22.48 -8.14
C ALA A 241 6.74 21.76 -9.49
N ALA A 242 7.92 21.25 -9.83
CA ALA A 242 8.15 20.44 -11.03
C ALA A 242 7.29 19.16 -11.04
N PHE A 243 6.94 18.65 -9.86
CA PHE A 243 6.01 17.53 -9.66
C PHE A 243 4.57 17.97 -9.34
N HIS A 244 4.22 19.22 -9.60
CA HIS A 244 2.88 19.79 -9.35
C HIS A 244 2.43 19.73 -7.90
N ILE A 245 3.34 19.66 -6.94
CA ILE A 245 3.04 19.80 -5.52
C ILE A 245 2.87 21.30 -5.23
N PRO A 246 1.71 21.74 -4.71
CA PRO A 246 1.48 23.16 -4.44
C PRO A 246 2.45 23.69 -3.38
N VAL A 247 3.09 24.79 -3.65
CA VAL A 247 4.04 25.46 -2.74
C VAL A 247 3.63 26.89 -2.51
N THR A 248 3.96 27.44 -1.34
CA THR A 248 3.73 28.89 -1.08
C THR A 248 4.57 29.73 -2.02
N LYS A 249 3.97 30.81 -2.55
CA LYS A 249 4.71 31.79 -3.35
C LYS A 249 5.83 32.39 -2.50
N THR A 250 7.06 32.23 -2.97
CA THR A 250 8.28 32.62 -2.26
C THR A 250 9.19 33.36 -3.23
N ILE A 251 9.70 34.51 -2.85
CA ILE A 251 10.60 35.32 -3.68
C ILE A 251 11.82 35.70 -2.86
N LEU A 252 13.01 35.54 -3.42
CA LEU A 252 14.28 35.93 -2.80
C LEU A 252 14.49 37.45 -2.92
N ALA A 253 14.69 38.12 -1.79
CA ALA A 253 15.15 39.50 -1.70
C ALA A 253 16.65 39.51 -1.36
N ARG A 254 17.42 40.29 -2.12
CA ARG A 254 18.86 40.40 -1.96
C ARG A 254 19.30 41.59 -1.09
N ASN A 255 18.37 42.47 -0.82
CA ASN A 255 18.56 43.63 0.06
C ASN A 255 17.26 44.02 0.74
N ALA A 256 17.35 44.89 1.74
CA ALA A 256 16.22 45.31 2.57
C ALA A 256 15.14 46.05 1.77
N HIS A 257 15.53 46.81 0.71
CA HIS A 257 14.58 47.52 -0.12
C HIS A 257 13.76 46.56 -0.99
N GLU A 258 14.43 45.56 -1.59
CA GLU A 258 13.74 44.48 -2.31
C GLU A 258 12.77 43.74 -1.40
N ALA A 259 13.15 43.40 -0.16
CA ALA A 259 12.28 42.74 0.79
C ALA A 259 10.99 43.56 1.06
N MET A 260 11.12 44.88 1.23
CA MET A 260 10.00 45.80 1.36
C MET A 260 9.10 45.78 0.14
N MET A 261 9.67 45.91 -1.05
CA MET A 261 8.90 45.95 -2.31
C MET A 261 8.17 44.64 -2.57
N ILE A 262 8.87 43.52 -2.41
CA ILE A 262 8.30 42.17 -2.60
C ILE A 262 7.15 41.94 -1.60
N ALA A 263 7.36 42.25 -0.31
CA ALA A 263 6.35 42.09 0.73
C ALA A 263 5.09 42.92 0.43
N THR A 264 5.28 44.19 -0.04
CA THR A 264 4.19 45.05 -0.42
C THR A 264 3.41 44.54 -1.62
N GLN A 265 4.12 43.99 -2.62
CA GLN A 265 3.50 43.41 -3.82
C GLN A 265 2.76 42.11 -3.51
N MET A 266 3.29 41.28 -2.60
CA MET A 266 2.65 40.02 -2.19
C MET A 266 1.39 40.22 -1.35
N GLY A 267 1.31 41.31 -0.64
CA GLY A 267 0.27 41.53 0.37
C GLY A 267 0.64 40.97 1.73
N PHE A 268 0.04 41.52 2.79
CA PHE A 268 0.34 41.14 4.17
C PHE A 268 -0.73 40.23 4.77
N PRO A 269 -0.39 39.39 5.77
CA PRO A 269 0.95 39.23 6.38
C PRO A 269 1.89 38.39 5.56
N VAL A 270 3.20 38.62 5.72
CA VAL A 270 4.28 37.82 5.11
C VAL A 270 5.24 37.25 6.16
N ALA A 271 5.93 36.19 5.79
CA ALA A 271 7.07 35.64 6.54
C ALA A 271 8.38 35.95 5.81
N LEU A 272 9.42 36.24 6.57
CA LEU A 272 10.79 36.38 6.09
C LEU A 272 11.62 35.23 6.65
N LYS A 273 12.42 34.58 5.76
CA LYS A 273 13.35 33.51 6.14
C LYS A 273 14.71 33.75 5.52
N ILE A 274 15.78 33.50 6.29
CA ILE A 274 17.15 33.57 5.75
C ILE A 274 17.34 32.53 4.64
N ASP A 275 17.96 32.89 3.53
CA ASP A 275 18.36 31.96 2.48
C ASP A 275 19.87 31.77 2.49
N SER A 276 20.26 30.55 2.87
CA SER A 276 21.66 30.15 2.97
C SER A 276 21.78 28.64 2.70
N PRO A 277 22.72 28.21 1.85
CA PRO A 277 23.02 26.79 1.64
C PRO A 277 23.73 26.14 2.84
N ASP A 278 24.27 26.94 3.75
CA ASP A 278 25.09 26.50 4.86
C ASP A 278 24.31 26.45 6.21
N ILE A 279 23.04 26.93 6.20
CA ILE A 279 22.17 26.97 7.40
C ILE A 279 20.97 26.06 7.18
N SER A 280 20.98 24.91 7.86
CA SER A 280 19.90 23.90 7.75
C SER A 280 18.72 24.21 8.69
N HIS A 281 18.98 24.72 9.90
CA HIS A 281 17.96 25.07 10.91
C HIS A 281 17.88 26.59 11.10
N LYS A 282 17.05 27.22 10.28
CA LYS A 282 16.95 28.68 10.23
C LYS A 282 16.45 29.30 11.55
N SER A 283 15.56 28.61 12.24
CA SER A 283 14.97 29.07 13.50
C SER A 283 16.02 29.20 14.62
N ASP A 284 17.02 28.31 14.67
CA ASP A 284 18.04 28.27 15.72
C ASP A 284 18.95 29.50 15.69
N VAL A 285 19.10 30.09 14.51
CA VAL A 285 19.92 31.30 14.30
C VAL A 285 19.08 32.57 14.23
N GLY A 286 17.78 32.48 14.56
CA GLY A 286 16.84 33.62 14.43
C GLY A 286 16.63 34.04 12.98
N GLY A 287 16.79 33.11 12.04
CA GLY A 287 16.63 33.33 10.60
C GLY A 287 15.19 33.20 10.09
N VAL A 288 14.20 33.28 10.97
CA VAL A 288 12.76 33.26 10.59
C VAL A 288 12.04 34.37 11.37
N VAL A 289 11.26 35.20 10.65
CA VAL A 289 10.37 36.20 11.23
C VAL A 289 9.00 36.06 10.57
N LEU A 290 7.98 35.82 11.39
CA LEU A 290 6.60 35.60 10.96
C LEU A 290 5.72 36.81 11.23
N ASN A 291 4.53 36.87 10.62
CA ASN A 291 3.48 37.85 10.87
C ASN A 291 3.93 39.30 10.63
N ILE A 292 4.63 39.55 9.56
CA ILE A 292 5.03 40.90 9.16
C ILE A 292 3.87 41.55 8.41
N HIS A 293 3.43 42.70 8.90
CA HIS A 293 2.20 43.37 8.45
C HIS A 293 2.44 44.70 7.68
N SER A 294 3.69 45.09 7.44
CA SER A 294 4.01 46.29 6.67
C SER A 294 5.33 46.19 5.93
N GLY A 295 5.47 46.97 4.85
CA GLY A 295 6.72 47.03 4.08
C GLY A 295 7.90 47.55 4.89
N THR A 296 7.69 48.53 5.77
CA THR A 296 8.73 49.04 6.68
C THR A 296 9.19 47.96 7.66
N ALA A 297 8.26 47.21 8.26
CA ALA A 297 8.61 46.08 9.14
C ALA A 297 9.37 44.98 8.37
N ALA A 298 9.04 44.73 7.11
CA ALA A 298 9.79 43.77 6.28
C ALA A 298 11.23 44.22 6.02
N ARG A 299 11.43 45.51 5.74
CA ARG A 299 12.75 46.11 5.56
C ARG A 299 13.62 45.98 6.83
N ASP A 300 13.05 46.34 7.97
CA ASP A 300 13.73 46.36 9.26
C ASP A 300 14.05 44.91 9.68
N ALA A 301 13.09 43.98 9.53
CA ALA A 301 13.27 42.57 9.81
C ALA A 301 14.38 41.92 8.92
N TYR A 302 14.46 42.31 7.66
CA TYR A 302 15.56 41.90 6.76
C TYR A 302 16.92 42.30 7.35
N THR A 303 17.08 43.56 7.72
CA THR A 303 18.34 44.12 8.21
C THR A 303 18.77 43.44 9.52
N ASP A 304 17.84 43.32 10.47
CA ASP A 304 18.10 42.71 11.76
C ASP A 304 18.45 41.22 11.63
N MET A 305 17.73 40.50 10.74
CA MET A 305 17.96 39.08 10.51
C MET A 305 19.36 38.82 9.92
N VAL A 306 19.72 39.53 8.85
CA VAL A 306 21.02 39.36 8.19
C VAL A 306 22.16 39.69 9.16
N GLN A 307 22.07 40.77 9.95
CA GLN A 307 23.04 41.14 10.94
C GLN A 307 23.19 40.09 12.06
N ARG A 308 22.06 39.55 12.54
CA ARG A 308 22.04 38.51 13.57
C ARG A 308 22.69 37.23 13.08
N VAL A 309 22.26 36.73 11.91
CA VAL A 309 22.79 35.49 11.31
C VAL A 309 24.27 35.62 11.00
N ALA A 310 24.73 36.76 10.47
CA ALA A 310 26.15 36.98 10.22
C ALA A 310 27.03 36.99 11.49
N ARG A 311 26.45 37.38 12.63
CA ARG A 311 27.15 37.29 13.94
C ARG A 311 27.20 35.87 14.47
N LEU A 312 26.10 35.10 14.34
CA LEU A 312 25.99 33.74 14.87
C LEU A 312 26.73 32.72 14.00
N GLN A 313 26.72 32.95 12.68
CA GLN A 313 27.31 32.06 11.67
C GLN A 313 28.20 32.85 10.68
N PRO A 314 29.37 33.37 11.11
CA PRO A 314 30.23 34.25 10.29
C PRO A 314 30.73 33.61 9.00
N GLN A 315 30.79 32.28 8.93
CA GLN A 315 31.28 31.52 7.77
C GLN A 315 30.18 31.13 6.80
N ALA A 316 28.90 31.30 7.18
CA ALA A 316 27.77 30.91 6.32
C ALA A 316 27.59 31.89 5.17
N ARG A 317 27.39 31.38 3.98
CA ARG A 317 27.05 32.17 2.80
C ARG A 317 25.57 32.57 2.92
N ILE A 318 25.28 33.84 2.85
CA ILE A 318 23.92 34.36 2.87
C ILE A 318 23.60 34.87 1.46
N ASN A 319 22.65 34.21 0.77
CA ASN A 319 22.18 34.61 -0.55
C ASN A 319 21.21 35.81 -0.47
N GLY A 320 20.51 35.94 0.67
CA GLY A 320 19.50 36.95 0.92
C GLY A 320 18.46 36.47 1.94
N VAL A 321 17.27 36.99 1.83
CA VAL A 321 16.11 36.62 2.65
C VAL A 321 14.92 36.31 1.73
N THR A 322 14.29 35.17 1.89
CA THR A 322 13.06 34.86 1.18
C THR A 322 11.88 35.54 1.84
N VAL A 323 11.00 36.11 1.03
CA VAL A 323 9.71 36.66 1.40
C VAL A 323 8.62 35.74 0.89
N GLN A 324 7.72 35.29 1.75
CA GLN A 324 6.62 34.41 1.38
C GLN A 324 5.31 34.82 2.03
N ASN A 325 4.20 34.54 1.35
CA ASN A 325 2.88 34.72 1.94
C ASN A 325 2.71 33.80 3.16
N MET A 326 2.08 34.35 4.20
CA MET A 326 1.63 33.51 5.31
C MET A 326 0.47 32.64 4.83
N ALA A 327 0.66 31.34 4.78
CA ALA A 327 -0.45 30.43 4.63
C ALA A 327 -1.33 30.53 5.86
N SER A 328 -2.65 30.69 5.67
CA SER A 328 -3.59 30.92 6.76
C SER A 328 -3.77 29.65 7.58
N ALA A 329 -2.90 29.43 8.57
CA ALA A 329 -2.98 28.29 9.49
C ALA A 329 -4.17 28.36 10.49
N ARG A 330 -4.99 29.43 10.45
CA ARG A 330 -6.09 29.59 11.42
C ARG A 330 -7.13 28.48 11.39
N ARG A 331 -7.25 27.72 10.29
CA ARG A 331 -8.19 26.60 10.13
C ARG A 331 -7.53 25.36 9.50
N GLY A 332 -6.30 25.49 8.98
CA GLY A 332 -5.55 24.38 8.36
C GLY A 332 -4.96 23.42 9.40
N ARG A 333 -4.73 22.18 8.97
CA ARG A 333 -3.97 21.17 9.72
C ARG A 333 -2.53 21.19 9.23
N GLU A 334 -1.59 21.17 10.16
CA GLU A 334 -0.17 21.03 9.85
C GLU A 334 0.17 19.56 9.72
N ILE A 335 0.58 19.15 8.54
CA ILE A 335 0.97 17.78 8.19
C ILE A 335 2.46 17.76 7.88
N CYS A 336 3.11 16.67 8.21
CA CYS A 336 4.45 16.35 7.75
C CYS A 336 4.42 15.21 6.75
N ILE A 337 5.04 15.40 5.59
CA ILE A 337 5.34 14.34 4.63
C ILE A 337 6.84 14.26 4.48
N GLY A 338 7.40 13.09 4.82
CA GLY A 338 8.84 12.85 4.77
C GLY A 338 9.22 11.75 3.79
N LEU A 339 10.50 11.71 3.49
CA LEU A 339 11.19 10.62 2.81
C LEU A 339 12.42 10.28 3.61
N VAL A 340 12.59 9.01 3.91
CA VAL A 340 13.82 8.45 4.48
C VAL A 340 14.32 7.32 3.59
N THR A 341 15.63 7.16 3.49
CA THR A 341 16.22 6.01 2.78
C THR A 341 16.75 5.03 3.81
N ASP A 342 16.31 3.79 3.74
CA ASP A 342 16.69 2.70 4.65
C ASP A 342 17.22 1.50 3.83
N ASP A 343 18.43 1.07 4.11
CA ASP A 343 18.98 -0.13 3.51
C ASP A 343 18.46 -1.38 4.26
N PRO A 344 17.93 -2.42 3.59
CA PRO A 344 17.95 -2.67 2.14
C PRO A 344 16.69 -2.23 1.38
N PHE A 345 15.75 -1.50 2.02
CA PHE A 345 14.43 -1.22 1.44
C PHE A 345 14.38 0.01 0.53
N GLY A 346 15.47 0.80 0.49
CA GLY A 346 15.50 2.03 -0.30
C GLY A 346 14.62 3.14 0.29
N PRO A 347 14.00 3.99 -0.55
CA PRO A 347 13.20 5.11 -0.09
C PRO A 347 11.88 4.66 0.55
N VAL A 348 11.49 5.32 1.63
CA VAL A 348 10.26 5.10 2.39
C VAL A 348 9.57 6.43 2.63
N ILE A 349 8.31 6.53 2.26
CA ILE A 349 7.49 7.73 2.45
C ILE A 349 6.90 7.69 3.86
N THR A 350 7.03 8.80 4.59
CA THR A 350 6.47 8.97 5.92
C THR A 350 5.36 10.01 5.92
N PHE A 351 4.38 9.84 6.79
CA PHE A 351 3.24 10.73 6.95
C PHE A 351 2.85 10.87 8.42
N GLY A 352 2.54 12.08 8.88
CA GLY A 352 2.11 12.30 10.26
C GLY A 352 1.78 13.76 10.56
N ALA A 353 1.61 14.06 11.85
CA ALA A 353 1.41 15.42 12.31
C ALA A 353 2.64 16.28 12.00
N GLY A 354 2.42 17.51 11.53
CA GLY A 354 3.45 18.50 11.24
C GLY A 354 3.62 19.54 12.35
N GLY A 355 4.41 20.57 12.05
CA GLY A 355 4.70 21.69 12.94
C GLY A 355 5.88 21.44 13.88
N THR A 356 6.03 22.32 14.85
CA THR A 356 7.19 22.35 15.78
C THR A 356 7.18 21.23 16.83
N MET A 357 6.05 20.56 17.03
CA MET A 357 5.87 19.50 18.03
C MET A 357 6.06 18.08 17.48
N ILE A 358 6.48 17.96 16.24
CA ILE A 358 6.58 16.67 15.52
C ILE A 358 7.42 15.63 16.27
N GLU A 359 8.55 16.06 16.85
CA GLU A 359 9.47 15.15 17.58
C GLU A 359 8.87 14.63 18.90
N LEU A 360 7.94 15.40 19.52
CA LEU A 360 7.29 15.00 20.76
C LEU A 360 6.06 14.12 20.51
N ILE A 361 5.35 14.34 19.41
CA ILE A 361 4.12 13.60 19.09
C ILE A 361 4.47 12.22 18.55
N ASP A 362 5.60 12.08 17.85
CA ASP A 362 6.10 10.86 17.18
C ASP A 362 5.00 10.12 16.39
N ASP A 363 4.19 10.91 15.65
CA ASP A 363 3.13 10.41 14.79
C ASP A 363 3.69 10.16 13.39
N ARG A 364 4.13 8.93 13.14
CA ARG A 364 4.71 8.54 11.85
C ARG A 364 4.09 7.25 11.34
N ALA A 365 3.34 7.36 10.24
CA ALA A 365 2.99 6.22 9.40
C ALA A 365 3.99 6.11 8.25
N MET A 366 4.33 4.90 7.83
CA MET A 366 5.33 4.65 6.78
C MET A 366 4.78 3.71 5.70
N GLU A 367 5.19 3.97 4.44
CA GLU A 367 4.83 3.12 3.30
C GLU A 367 5.92 3.13 2.24
N LEU A 368 6.11 1.98 1.58
CA LEU A 368 7.05 1.84 0.47
C LEU A 368 6.44 2.38 -0.84
N PRO A 369 7.17 3.25 -1.60
CA PRO A 369 6.76 3.63 -2.93
C PRO A 369 6.88 2.43 -3.91
N PRO A 370 6.15 2.46 -5.05
CA PRO A 370 5.20 3.48 -5.48
C PRO A 370 3.83 3.36 -4.80
N LEU A 371 3.19 4.53 -4.56
CA LEU A 371 1.86 4.62 -3.99
C LEU A 371 0.80 4.73 -5.09
N ASN A 372 -0.34 4.05 -4.90
CA ASN A 372 -1.59 4.35 -5.56
C ASN A 372 -2.55 5.05 -4.58
N GLN A 373 -3.73 5.43 -5.04
CA GLN A 373 -4.70 6.15 -4.21
C GLN A 373 -5.11 5.32 -2.96
N PHE A 374 -5.27 4.01 -3.11
CA PHE A 374 -5.59 3.12 -1.99
C PHE A 374 -4.49 3.14 -0.92
N LEU A 375 -3.22 3.03 -1.34
CA LEU A 375 -2.06 3.05 -0.44
C LEU A 375 -1.89 4.41 0.23
N ALA A 376 -2.07 5.52 -0.51
CA ALA A 376 -2.01 6.87 0.03
C ALA A 376 -3.08 7.09 1.12
N ARG A 377 -4.32 6.67 0.85
CA ARG A 377 -5.43 6.73 1.82
C ARG A 377 -5.13 5.92 3.07
N ARG A 378 -4.62 4.70 2.90
CA ARG A 378 -4.24 3.82 4.03
C ARG A 378 -3.07 4.38 4.83
N LEU A 379 -2.12 5.06 4.20
CA LEU A 379 -1.02 5.74 4.87
C LEU A 379 -1.55 6.85 5.78
N ILE A 380 -2.47 7.67 5.28
CA ILE A 380 -3.14 8.72 6.06
C ILE A 380 -3.89 8.11 7.26
N GLU A 381 -4.74 7.10 7.02
CA GLU A 381 -5.57 6.47 8.06
C GLU A 381 -4.78 5.81 9.20
N ARG A 382 -3.53 5.49 9.00
CA ARG A 382 -2.65 4.89 10.04
C ARG A 382 -2.01 5.92 10.96
N SER A 383 -2.03 7.20 10.60
CA SER A 383 -1.50 8.27 11.44
C SER A 383 -2.53 8.75 12.46
N ARG A 384 -2.08 9.24 13.59
CA ARG A 384 -2.96 9.84 14.62
C ARG A 384 -3.56 11.16 14.13
N VAL A 385 -2.84 11.89 13.29
CA VAL A 385 -3.34 13.16 12.74
C VAL A 385 -4.59 12.97 11.87
N ALA A 386 -4.84 11.75 11.36
CA ALA A 386 -6.02 11.42 10.57
C ALA A 386 -7.34 11.74 11.32
N GLU A 387 -7.36 11.61 12.64
CA GLU A 387 -8.52 11.95 13.48
C GLU A 387 -8.88 13.44 13.42
N THR A 388 -7.91 14.31 13.15
CA THR A 388 -8.10 15.75 13.07
C THR A 388 -8.51 16.25 11.68
N LEU A 389 -8.44 15.40 10.65
CA LEU A 389 -8.73 15.78 9.25
C LEU A 389 -10.23 15.93 8.95
N GLY A 390 -11.10 15.43 9.82
CA GLY A 390 -12.54 15.68 9.81
C GLY A 390 -12.91 17.06 10.36
N GLU A 391 -14.20 17.30 10.56
CA GLU A 391 -14.66 18.46 11.32
C GLU A 391 -14.13 18.39 12.75
N TRP A 392 -13.42 19.42 13.17
CA TRP A 392 -12.77 19.45 14.47
C TRP A 392 -12.82 20.84 15.09
N ARG A 393 -13.37 20.96 16.28
CA ARG A 393 -13.43 22.22 17.08
C ARG A 393 -13.86 23.45 16.27
N GLY A 394 -14.86 23.28 15.39
CA GLY A 394 -15.39 24.35 14.55
C GLY A 394 -14.60 24.70 13.31
N ALA A 395 -13.56 23.91 12.99
CA ALA A 395 -12.90 23.93 11.68
C ALA A 395 -13.51 22.87 10.78
N SER A 396 -13.73 23.21 9.50
CA SER A 396 -14.26 22.31 8.48
C SER A 396 -13.34 21.10 8.26
N ALA A 397 -13.88 20.02 7.72
CA ALA A 397 -13.06 18.91 7.22
C ALA A 397 -12.10 19.41 6.14
N VAL A 398 -10.90 18.83 6.08
CA VAL A 398 -9.90 19.17 5.06
C VAL A 398 -10.24 18.50 3.72
N ASP A 399 -9.71 19.05 2.64
CA ASP A 399 -9.71 18.41 1.32
C ASP A 399 -8.76 17.20 1.32
N ARG A 400 -9.34 16.01 1.58
CA ARG A 400 -8.58 14.76 1.61
C ARG A 400 -8.06 14.35 0.23
N ASP A 401 -8.78 14.68 -0.83
CA ASP A 401 -8.35 14.35 -2.20
C ASP A 401 -7.11 15.14 -2.58
N ALA A 402 -7.04 16.43 -2.20
CA ALA A 402 -5.82 17.23 -2.38
C ALA A 402 -4.63 16.66 -1.61
N LEU A 403 -4.85 16.19 -0.37
CA LEU A 403 -3.80 15.54 0.42
C LEU A 403 -3.33 14.22 -0.20
N GLU A 404 -4.25 13.36 -0.65
CA GLU A 404 -3.95 12.13 -1.38
C GLU A 404 -3.14 12.44 -2.66
N GLN A 405 -3.50 13.49 -3.41
CA GLN A 405 -2.77 13.92 -4.61
C GLN A 405 -1.33 14.33 -4.29
N VAL A 406 -1.09 15.06 -3.20
CA VAL A 406 0.29 15.41 -2.78
C VAL A 406 1.10 14.15 -2.51
N LEU A 407 0.56 13.15 -1.79
CA LEU A 407 1.25 11.87 -1.54
C LEU A 407 1.58 11.11 -2.83
N LEU A 408 0.66 11.10 -3.80
CA LEU A 408 0.91 10.47 -5.11
C LEU A 408 2.01 11.18 -5.87
N ARG A 409 2.07 12.53 -5.84
CA ARG A 409 3.13 13.32 -6.46
C ARG A 409 4.48 13.12 -5.78
N VAL A 410 4.49 13.05 -4.45
CA VAL A 410 5.71 12.69 -3.69
C VAL A 410 6.19 11.30 -4.11
N SER A 411 5.30 10.33 -4.20
CA SER A 411 5.64 8.98 -4.65
C SER A 411 6.21 8.98 -6.08
N GLU A 412 5.60 9.72 -7.00
CA GLU A 412 6.08 9.86 -8.37
C GLU A 412 7.49 10.48 -8.42
N MET A 413 7.72 11.54 -7.63
CA MET A 413 9.00 12.21 -7.52
C MET A 413 10.09 11.27 -7.00
N VAL A 414 9.79 10.50 -5.95
CA VAL A 414 10.71 9.51 -5.37
C VAL A 414 11.06 8.41 -6.38
N CYS A 415 10.08 7.94 -7.15
CA CYS A 415 10.32 6.94 -8.18
C CYS A 415 11.18 7.47 -9.35
N ALA A 416 10.96 8.74 -9.75
CA ALA A 416 11.63 9.34 -10.90
C ALA A 416 13.06 9.85 -10.60
N LEU A 417 13.37 10.12 -9.33
CA LEU A 417 14.62 10.78 -8.91
C LEU A 417 15.41 9.93 -7.92
N PRO A 418 16.25 9.00 -8.39
CA PRO A 418 17.03 8.10 -7.52
C PRO A 418 18.10 8.82 -6.66
N GLN A 419 18.36 10.10 -6.92
CA GLN A 419 19.27 10.94 -6.14
C GLN A 419 18.68 11.39 -4.80
N LEU A 420 17.35 11.34 -4.62
CA LEU A 420 16.70 11.73 -3.37
C LEU A 420 17.07 10.76 -2.23
N ARG A 421 17.49 11.31 -1.10
CA ARG A 421 17.87 10.53 0.10
C ARG A 421 16.95 10.81 1.27
N GLU A 422 16.71 12.08 1.52
CA GLU A 422 15.82 12.54 2.58
C GLU A 422 14.98 13.69 2.07
N MET A 423 13.77 13.78 2.55
CA MET A 423 12.88 14.91 2.31
C MET A 423 12.02 15.11 3.55
N ASP A 424 11.77 16.37 3.87
CA ASP A 424 10.86 16.78 4.91
C ASP A 424 10.05 17.99 4.40
N ILE A 425 8.77 17.77 4.13
CA ILE A 425 7.78 18.82 3.84
C ILE A 425 7.08 19.12 5.15
N ASN A 426 7.49 20.17 5.86
CA ASN A 426 6.98 20.49 7.20
C ASN A 426 6.99 22.00 7.48
N PRO A 427 5.81 22.62 7.58
CA PRO A 427 4.49 22.01 7.42
C PRO A 427 3.98 21.98 5.97
N LEU A 428 3.21 20.96 5.67
CA LEU A 428 2.20 21.00 4.63
C LEU A 428 0.89 21.43 5.30
N ILE A 429 0.34 22.58 4.91
CA ILE A 429 -0.93 23.05 5.44
C ILE A 429 -2.06 22.53 4.57
N VAL A 430 -3.03 21.88 5.21
CA VAL A 430 -4.20 21.29 4.54
C VAL A 430 -5.46 21.84 5.17
N ASP A 431 -6.35 22.38 4.35
CA ASP A 431 -7.65 22.93 4.74
C ASP A 431 -8.76 22.49 3.77
N GLU A 432 -9.93 23.10 3.84
CA GLU A 432 -11.05 22.82 2.94
C GLU A 432 -10.84 23.28 1.48
N GLN A 433 -9.79 24.03 1.19
CA GLN A 433 -9.46 24.56 -0.15
C GLN A 433 -8.35 23.77 -0.83
N GLY A 434 -7.61 22.93 -0.08
CA GLY A 434 -6.55 22.13 -0.62
C GLY A 434 -5.36 21.92 0.31
N ALA A 435 -4.20 21.65 -0.29
CA ALA A 435 -2.94 21.41 0.41
C ALA A 435 -1.83 22.30 -0.18
N VAL A 436 -0.98 22.89 0.67
CA VAL A 436 0.15 23.72 0.25
C VAL A 436 1.38 23.50 1.12
N ALA A 437 2.52 23.21 0.51
CA ALA A 437 3.80 23.09 1.20
C ALA A 437 4.35 24.49 1.54
N VAL A 438 4.55 24.73 2.83
CA VAL A 438 5.06 26.00 3.36
C VAL A 438 6.57 25.99 3.47
N ASP A 439 7.13 24.87 3.90
CA ASP A 439 8.57 24.65 3.98
C ASP A 439 8.93 23.25 3.49
N ALA A 440 10.11 23.11 2.90
CA ALA A 440 10.63 21.84 2.44
C ALA A 440 12.16 21.80 2.55
N ARG A 441 12.66 20.71 3.08
CA ARG A 441 14.09 20.37 3.12
C ARG A 441 14.30 19.09 2.32
N ILE A 442 15.22 19.11 1.37
CA ILE A 442 15.53 17.95 0.53
C ILE A 442 17.03 17.72 0.55
N ALA A 443 17.43 16.49 0.87
CA ALA A 443 18.81 16.03 0.77
C ALA A 443 18.94 15.04 -0.41
N ILE A 444 20.05 15.19 -1.14
CA ILE A 444 20.38 14.41 -2.32
C ILE A 444 21.78 13.83 -2.22
N ASP A 445 22.01 12.75 -2.95
CA ASP A 445 23.34 12.21 -3.16
C ASP A 445 23.48 11.76 -4.63
N GLN A 446 24.73 11.54 -5.07
CA GLN A 446 24.94 10.94 -6.38
C GLN A 446 24.19 9.59 -6.42
N ALA A 447 23.39 9.38 -7.44
CA ALA A 447 22.81 8.06 -7.66
C ALA A 447 23.96 7.05 -7.77
N ALA A 448 23.87 5.93 -7.06
CA ALA A 448 24.85 4.86 -7.23
C ALA A 448 24.92 4.55 -8.74
N ASN A 449 26.12 4.65 -9.31
CA ASN A 449 26.36 4.32 -10.72
C ASN A 449 25.97 2.85 -10.92
N THR A 450 24.72 2.59 -11.27
CA THR A 450 24.31 1.31 -11.81
C THR A 450 24.94 1.23 -13.21
N SER A 451 25.94 0.38 -13.32
CA SER A 451 26.69 0.09 -14.54
C SER A 451 25.73 -0.28 -15.67
N GLY A 452 25.43 0.65 -16.56
CA GLY A 452 24.55 0.43 -17.69
C GLY A 452 23.57 1.58 -17.90
N GLY A 453 23.99 2.59 -18.63
CA GLY A 453 23.37 3.86 -18.95
C GLY A 453 21.91 3.86 -19.45
N ARG A 454 20.96 3.34 -18.69
CA ARG A 454 19.53 3.42 -18.96
C ARG A 454 18.82 4.22 -17.88
N ALA A 455 18.19 5.31 -18.31
CA ALA A 455 17.47 6.29 -17.49
C ALA A 455 16.24 5.73 -16.73
N ASP A 456 15.84 4.48 -16.98
CA ASP A 456 14.62 3.87 -16.46
C ASP A 456 14.87 2.73 -15.46
N ASN A 457 16.03 2.70 -14.83
CA ASN A 457 16.33 1.65 -13.86
C ASN A 457 15.86 2.07 -12.46
N PHE A 458 14.71 1.56 -12.02
CA PHE A 458 14.14 1.76 -10.69
C PHE A 458 14.85 0.93 -9.60
N SER A 459 16.14 0.61 -9.77
CA SER A 459 16.93 -0.23 -8.86
C SER A 459 17.05 0.32 -7.43
N HIS A 460 16.73 1.60 -7.22
CA HIS A 460 16.68 2.22 -5.90
C HIS A 460 15.39 1.91 -5.15
N LEU A 461 14.38 1.31 -5.80
CA LEU A 461 13.09 0.96 -5.20
C LEU A 461 13.04 -0.52 -4.82
N ALA A 462 12.44 -0.82 -3.66
CA ALA A 462 12.15 -2.21 -3.26
C ALA A 462 10.99 -2.81 -4.07
N ILE A 463 10.06 -1.98 -4.55
CA ILE A 463 8.90 -2.39 -5.34
C ILE A 463 8.94 -1.63 -6.66
N LEU A 464 8.98 -2.35 -7.77
CA LEU A 464 8.98 -1.72 -9.08
C LEU A 464 7.58 -1.21 -9.46
N PRO A 465 7.47 -0.02 -10.09
CA PRO A 465 6.22 0.44 -10.65
C PRO A 465 5.77 -0.49 -11.79
N TYR A 466 4.47 -0.54 -12.02
CA TYR A 466 3.89 -1.27 -13.14
C TYR A 466 4.50 -0.76 -14.47
N PRO A 467 5.06 -1.65 -15.29
CA PRO A 467 5.83 -1.26 -16.46
C PRO A 467 4.94 -0.95 -17.68
N ALA A 468 4.10 0.10 -17.57
CA ALA A 468 3.15 0.53 -18.60
C ALA A 468 3.78 0.83 -19.98
N ARG A 469 5.11 1.05 -20.02
CA ARG A 469 5.83 1.26 -21.30
C ARG A 469 5.73 0.07 -22.26
N TYR A 470 5.38 -1.09 -21.77
CA TYR A 470 5.16 -2.31 -22.57
C TYR A 470 3.70 -2.50 -22.99
N GLU A 471 2.82 -1.56 -22.69
CA GLU A 471 1.45 -1.56 -23.21
C GLU A 471 1.45 -1.13 -24.67
N GLN A 472 0.90 -1.99 -25.55
CA GLN A 472 0.88 -1.74 -26.98
C GLN A 472 -0.41 -2.28 -27.60
N LEU A 473 -1.06 -1.47 -28.41
CA LEU A 473 -2.17 -1.89 -29.25
C LEU A 473 -1.63 -2.50 -30.55
N TRP A 474 -2.07 -3.69 -30.88
CA TRP A 474 -1.66 -4.41 -32.07
C TRP A 474 -2.84 -4.77 -32.96
N PRO A 475 -2.75 -4.50 -34.29
CA PRO A 475 -3.77 -4.93 -35.21
C PRO A 475 -3.74 -6.44 -35.39
N MET A 476 -4.94 -7.05 -35.44
CA MET A 476 -5.12 -8.48 -35.67
C MET A 476 -5.25 -8.77 -37.16
N ARG A 477 -4.66 -9.88 -37.61
CA ARG A 477 -4.88 -10.37 -38.98
C ARG A 477 -6.35 -10.81 -39.11
N GLY A 478 -7.11 -10.12 -39.96
CA GLY A 478 -8.54 -10.39 -40.15
C GLY A 478 -9.46 -9.30 -39.57
N GLY A 479 -8.89 -8.22 -39.01
CA GLY A 479 -9.61 -7.08 -38.46
C GLY A 479 -9.76 -7.13 -36.94
N GLY A 480 -9.82 -5.94 -36.32
CA GLY A 480 -9.81 -5.77 -34.86
C GLY A 480 -8.40 -5.53 -34.30
N GLU A 481 -8.36 -5.27 -33.00
CA GLU A 481 -7.12 -4.96 -32.26
C GLU A 481 -7.12 -5.75 -30.96
N TYR A 482 -5.94 -6.03 -30.44
CA TYR A 482 -5.73 -6.54 -29.09
C TYR A 482 -4.67 -5.71 -28.36
N LEU A 483 -4.88 -5.53 -27.07
CA LEU A 483 -3.95 -4.85 -26.19
C LEU A 483 -2.97 -5.88 -25.63
N VAL A 484 -1.66 -5.72 -25.91
CA VAL A 484 -0.59 -6.45 -25.21
C VAL A 484 -0.12 -5.58 -24.07
N ARG A 485 -0.15 -6.10 -22.85
CA ARG A 485 0.27 -5.38 -21.64
C ARG A 485 0.81 -6.33 -20.58
N PRO A 486 1.61 -5.84 -19.62
CA PRO A 486 1.94 -6.62 -18.43
C PRO A 486 0.69 -7.09 -17.70
N ILE A 487 0.77 -8.25 -17.06
CA ILE A 487 -0.34 -8.84 -16.31
C ILE A 487 -0.59 -8.06 -15.02
N HIS A 488 -1.88 -7.93 -14.64
CA HIS A 488 -2.32 -7.35 -13.37
C HIS A 488 -2.85 -8.44 -12.42
N PRO A 489 -2.84 -8.21 -11.10
CA PRO A 489 -3.52 -9.09 -10.15
C PRO A 489 -5.00 -9.31 -10.45
N ASP A 490 -5.68 -8.27 -10.95
CA ASP A 490 -7.11 -8.30 -11.32
C ASP A 490 -7.39 -9.20 -12.53
N ASP A 491 -6.36 -9.60 -13.27
CA ASP A 491 -6.49 -10.51 -14.41
C ASP A 491 -6.76 -11.97 -14.02
N ALA A 492 -6.75 -12.28 -12.72
CA ALA A 492 -6.87 -13.65 -12.23
C ALA A 492 -8.09 -14.38 -12.81
N GLN A 493 -9.25 -13.73 -12.86
CA GLN A 493 -10.47 -14.33 -13.40
C GLN A 493 -10.36 -14.55 -14.93
N MET A 494 -9.83 -13.59 -15.68
CA MET A 494 -9.66 -13.72 -17.14
C MET A 494 -8.61 -14.79 -17.49
N LEU A 495 -7.54 -14.89 -16.68
CA LEU A 495 -6.52 -15.93 -16.84
C LEU A 495 -7.11 -17.33 -16.58
N GLN A 496 -7.93 -17.46 -15.54
CA GLN A 496 -8.62 -18.71 -15.24
C GLN A 496 -9.54 -19.11 -16.39
N GLN A 497 -10.32 -18.17 -16.94
CA GLN A 497 -11.18 -18.41 -18.09
C GLN A 497 -10.38 -18.84 -19.34
N LEU A 498 -9.22 -18.21 -19.59
CA LEU A 498 -8.35 -18.65 -20.67
C LEU A 498 -8.00 -20.13 -20.50
N VAL A 499 -7.54 -20.56 -19.33
CA VAL A 499 -7.10 -21.93 -19.07
C VAL A 499 -8.27 -22.93 -19.19
N GLN A 500 -9.44 -22.58 -18.67
CA GLN A 500 -10.65 -23.41 -18.77
C GLN A 500 -11.11 -23.62 -20.21
N ASN A 501 -10.94 -22.60 -21.07
CA ASN A 501 -11.34 -22.62 -22.47
C ASN A 501 -10.32 -23.26 -23.42
N LEU A 502 -9.10 -23.58 -22.95
CA LEU A 502 -8.13 -24.31 -23.76
C LEU A 502 -8.60 -25.76 -24.03
N SER A 503 -8.24 -26.30 -25.19
CA SER A 503 -8.39 -27.72 -25.46
C SER A 503 -7.55 -28.58 -24.51
N PRO A 504 -7.90 -29.86 -24.30
CA PRO A 504 -7.10 -30.76 -23.49
C PRO A 504 -5.64 -30.84 -23.95
N GLU A 505 -5.40 -30.79 -25.25
CA GLU A 505 -4.07 -30.83 -25.87
C GLU A 505 -3.27 -29.56 -25.53
N SER A 506 -3.86 -28.36 -25.71
CA SER A 506 -3.21 -27.09 -25.40
C SER A 506 -2.92 -26.93 -23.91
N ARG A 507 -3.81 -27.40 -23.04
CA ARG A 507 -3.54 -27.48 -21.59
C ARG A 507 -2.37 -28.39 -21.26
N TYR A 508 -2.34 -29.59 -21.86
CA TYR A 508 -1.25 -30.53 -21.67
C TYR A 508 0.10 -29.95 -22.13
N PHE A 509 0.13 -29.32 -23.30
CA PHE A 509 1.36 -28.68 -23.79
C PHE A 509 1.85 -27.55 -22.90
N ARG A 510 0.95 -26.88 -22.21
CA ARG A 510 1.32 -25.75 -21.34
C ARG A 510 1.68 -26.17 -19.91
N PHE A 511 0.96 -27.13 -19.33
CA PHE A 511 1.07 -27.45 -17.91
C PHE A 511 1.61 -28.85 -17.64
N ILE A 512 1.80 -29.67 -18.67
CA ILE A 512 2.24 -31.09 -18.59
C ILE A 512 1.31 -31.87 -17.63
N SER A 513 0.03 -31.49 -17.63
CA SER A 513 -0.99 -32.00 -16.72
C SER A 513 -2.38 -31.94 -17.38
N SER A 514 -3.28 -32.79 -16.94
CA SER A 514 -4.69 -32.78 -17.35
C SER A 514 -5.54 -31.74 -16.59
N MET A 515 -4.89 -30.77 -15.94
CA MET A 515 -5.51 -29.73 -15.12
C MET A 515 -6.54 -28.94 -15.95
N VAL A 516 -7.78 -28.86 -15.46
CA VAL A 516 -8.87 -28.12 -16.13
C VAL A 516 -8.89 -26.66 -15.67
N GLU A 517 -8.47 -26.40 -14.45
CA GLU A 517 -8.40 -25.07 -13.86
C GLU A 517 -7.14 -24.91 -12.98
N LEU A 518 -6.66 -23.69 -12.87
CA LEU A 518 -5.52 -23.38 -12.01
C LEU A 518 -5.96 -23.39 -10.54
N PRO A 519 -5.23 -24.10 -9.66
CA PRO A 519 -5.42 -23.93 -8.21
C PRO A 519 -5.24 -22.46 -7.80
N ALA A 520 -5.95 -22.02 -6.77
CA ALA A 520 -5.90 -20.63 -6.31
C ALA A 520 -4.48 -20.13 -6.01
N SER A 521 -3.62 -20.99 -5.47
CA SER A 521 -2.21 -20.66 -5.20
C SER A 521 -1.38 -20.43 -6.47
N MET A 522 -1.64 -21.23 -7.52
CA MET A 522 -0.96 -21.10 -8.81
C MET A 522 -1.48 -19.85 -9.56
N LEU A 523 -2.78 -19.60 -9.50
CA LEU A 523 -3.40 -18.43 -10.10
C LEU A 523 -2.84 -17.13 -9.47
N ALA A 524 -2.76 -17.09 -8.14
CA ALA A 524 -2.14 -15.97 -7.43
C ALA A 524 -0.68 -15.79 -7.86
N ARG A 525 0.12 -16.85 -7.90
CA ARG A 525 1.53 -16.78 -8.34
C ARG A 525 1.67 -16.28 -9.78
N PHE A 526 0.73 -16.57 -10.66
CA PHE A 526 0.81 -16.15 -12.06
C PHE A 526 0.38 -14.70 -12.28
N THR A 527 -0.35 -14.09 -11.36
CA THR A 527 -0.87 -12.73 -11.48
C THR A 527 -0.21 -11.73 -10.53
N LEU A 528 0.25 -12.18 -9.36
CA LEU A 528 1.01 -11.38 -8.39
C LEU A 528 2.50 -11.57 -8.64
N ILE A 529 3.02 -10.93 -9.67
CA ILE A 529 4.41 -11.09 -10.11
C ILE A 529 5.30 -9.94 -9.62
N ASP A 530 6.57 -10.25 -9.40
CA ASP A 530 7.63 -9.28 -9.19
C ASP A 530 8.21 -8.89 -10.57
N TYR A 531 7.85 -7.71 -11.06
CA TYR A 531 8.29 -7.23 -12.38
C TYR A 531 9.81 -7.05 -12.52
N ASP A 532 10.57 -7.25 -11.46
CA ASP A 532 12.04 -7.28 -11.53
C ASP A 532 12.57 -8.64 -11.96
N ARG A 533 12.07 -9.70 -11.36
CA ARG A 533 12.56 -11.07 -11.56
C ARG A 533 11.78 -11.84 -12.60
N GLU A 534 10.58 -11.43 -12.89
CA GLU A 534 9.72 -12.07 -13.88
C GLU A 534 8.88 -11.06 -14.64
N MET A 535 8.47 -11.41 -15.83
CA MET A 535 7.53 -10.67 -16.62
C MET A 535 6.49 -11.59 -17.23
N ALA A 536 5.24 -11.14 -17.26
CA ALA A 536 4.19 -11.79 -18.01
C ALA A 536 3.43 -10.74 -18.81
N LEU A 537 3.36 -10.93 -20.13
CA LEU A 537 2.57 -10.12 -21.04
C LEU A 537 1.31 -10.87 -21.41
N VAL A 538 0.17 -10.21 -21.27
CA VAL A 538 -1.14 -10.73 -21.67
C VAL A 538 -1.62 -10.00 -22.92
N ALA A 539 -2.21 -10.75 -23.84
CA ALA A 539 -2.95 -10.18 -24.96
C ALA A 539 -4.43 -10.14 -24.59
N VAL A 540 -4.98 -8.94 -24.47
CA VAL A 540 -6.39 -8.72 -24.13
C VAL A 540 -7.16 -8.35 -25.39
N PHE A 541 -8.18 -9.13 -25.70
CA PHE A 541 -9.08 -8.90 -26.82
C PHE A 541 -10.43 -8.42 -26.31
N ARG A 542 -10.93 -7.32 -26.88
CA ARG A 542 -12.25 -6.79 -26.54
C ARG A 542 -13.31 -7.40 -27.45
N GLU A 543 -14.07 -8.30 -26.90
CA GLU A 543 -15.16 -8.97 -27.59
C GLU A 543 -16.44 -8.13 -27.50
N ARG A 544 -17.10 -7.93 -28.65
CA ARG A 544 -18.37 -7.24 -28.75
C ARG A 544 -19.46 -8.24 -29.01
N THR A 545 -20.34 -8.42 -28.05
CA THR A 545 -21.55 -9.27 -28.21
C THR A 545 -22.80 -8.38 -28.29
N VAL A 546 -23.64 -8.63 -29.26
CA VAL A 546 -24.94 -7.96 -29.38
C VAL A 546 -25.96 -8.84 -28.66
N GLY A 547 -26.53 -8.33 -27.57
CA GLY A 547 -27.62 -9.01 -26.84
C GLY A 547 -28.89 -9.15 -27.66
N ALA A 548 -29.81 -10.02 -27.24
CA ALA A 548 -31.09 -10.22 -27.89
C ALA A 548 -32.00 -8.96 -27.90
N ASP A 549 -31.71 -8.02 -27.04
CA ASP A 549 -32.31 -6.69 -26.89
C ASP A 549 -31.65 -5.58 -27.70
N GLY A 550 -30.57 -5.92 -28.46
CA GLY A 550 -29.81 -4.97 -29.28
C GLY A 550 -28.74 -4.19 -28.50
N GLU A 551 -28.59 -4.43 -27.19
CA GLU A 551 -27.46 -3.84 -26.41
C GLU A 551 -26.14 -4.44 -26.84
N ILE A 552 -25.12 -3.56 -27.06
CA ILE A 552 -23.76 -3.97 -27.35
C ILE A 552 -23.03 -4.13 -25.99
N LYS A 553 -22.72 -5.37 -25.66
CA LYS A 553 -21.90 -5.68 -24.47
C LYS A 553 -20.46 -5.89 -24.90
N GLU A 554 -19.56 -5.08 -24.37
CA GLU A 554 -18.12 -5.25 -24.53
C GLU A 554 -17.57 -6.03 -23.32
N THR A 555 -16.77 -7.07 -23.61
CA THR A 555 -16.15 -7.90 -22.57
C THR A 555 -14.70 -8.13 -22.94
N ASP A 556 -13.79 -7.80 -22.03
CA ASP A 556 -12.37 -8.05 -22.21
C ASP A 556 -12.05 -9.52 -21.89
N ARG A 557 -11.23 -10.15 -22.74
CA ARG A 557 -10.81 -11.55 -22.62
C ARG A 557 -9.30 -11.67 -22.88
N ILE A 558 -8.59 -12.37 -22.01
CA ILE A 558 -7.20 -12.77 -22.28
C ILE A 558 -7.22 -13.87 -23.33
N VAL A 559 -6.50 -13.66 -24.44
CA VAL A 559 -6.40 -14.59 -25.56
C VAL A 559 -4.99 -15.17 -25.76
N GLY A 560 -4.04 -14.72 -24.95
CA GLY A 560 -2.68 -15.27 -24.94
C GLY A 560 -1.85 -14.69 -23.81
N VAL A 561 -0.85 -15.43 -23.38
CA VAL A 561 0.11 -15.04 -22.34
C VAL A 561 1.50 -15.52 -22.74
N SER A 562 2.48 -14.62 -22.75
CA SER A 562 3.90 -14.96 -22.72
C SER A 562 4.49 -14.49 -21.40
N ARG A 563 5.39 -15.28 -20.84
CA ARG A 563 6.08 -14.91 -19.60
C ARG A 563 7.51 -15.42 -19.62
N TYR A 564 8.36 -14.77 -18.81
CA TYR A 564 9.64 -15.35 -18.42
C TYR A 564 9.84 -15.24 -16.92
N VAL A 565 10.69 -16.09 -16.39
CA VAL A 565 11.24 -16.03 -15.04
C VAL A 565 12.76 -16.01 -15.16
N THR A 566 13.40 -15.04 -14.51
CA THR A 566 14.86 -14.91 -14.51
C THR A 566 15.49 -16.06 -13.74
N ASN A 567 16.49 -16.69 -14.31
CA ASN A 567 17.23 -17.76 -13.67
C ASN A 567 18.10 -17.24 -12.51
N PRO A 568 18.51 -18.09 -11.56
CA PRO A 568 19.32 -17.67 -10.41
C PRO A 568 20.65 -17.00 -10.78
N ASP A 569 21.18 -17.23 -11.98
CA ASP A 569 22.40 -16.60 -12.51
C ASP A 569 22.21 -15.12 -12.90
N GLN A 570 20.95 -14.65 -12.96
CA GLN A 570 20.55 -13.30 -13.35
C GLN A 570 21.00 -12.87 -14.76
N SER A 571 21.49 -13.79 -15.57
CA SER A 571 21.95 -13.54 -16.95
C SER A 571 21.03 -14.17 -18.00
N SER A 572 20.21 -15.12 -17.61
CA SER A 572 19.29 -15.86 -18.48
C SER A 572 17.88 -15.93 -17.90
N CYS A 573 16.90 -16.32 -18.72
CA CYS A 573 15.53 -16.51 -18.29
C CYS A 573 14.84 -17.66 -19.02
N GLU A 574 13.95 -18.35 -18.31
CA GLU A 574 13.08 -19.39 -18.87
C GLU A 574 11.73 -18.80 -19.27
N PHE A 575 11.31 -19.05 -20.51
CA PHE A 575 10.02 -18.56 -21.00
C PHE A 575 8.91 -19.60 -20.97
N ALA A 576 7.67 -19.13 -21.03
CA ALA A 576 6.51 -19.93 -21.29
C ALA A 576 5.49 -19.13 -22.12
N LEU A 577 4.79 -19.81 -23.04
CA LEU A 577 3.80 -19.23 -23.93
C LEU A 577 2.53 -20.06 -23.95
N VAL A 578 1.39 -19.40 -24.00
CA VAL A 578 0.08 -20.01 -24.30
C VAL A 578 -0.76 -19.05 -25.11
N VAL A 579 -1.50 -19.56 -26.09
CA VAL A 579 -2.42 -18.82 -26.93
C VAL A 579 -3.76 -19.58 -26.96
N ALA A 580 -4.88 -18.86 -26.88
CA ALA A 580 -6.20 -19.45 -27.01
C ALA A 580 -6.36 -20.17 -28.36
N ASP A 581 -7.02 -21.33 -28.37
CA ASP A 581 -7.11 -22.20 -29.56
C ASP A 581 -7.75 -21.48 -30.76
N ASP A 582 -8.75 -20.63 -30.53
CA ASP A 582 -9.42 -19.81 -31.54
C ASP A 582 -8.56 -18.66 -32.10
N PHE A 583 -7.41 -18.38 -31.49
CA PHE A 583 -6.40 -17.41 -31.92
C PHE A 583 -5.15 -18.05 -32.52
N ASN A 584 -5.08 -19.37 -32.62
CA ASN A 584 -3.98 -20.07 -33.25
C ASN A 584 -3.86 -19.73 -34.74
N GLY A 585 -2.64 -19.65 -35.25
CA GLY A 585 -2.38 -19.34 -36.67
C GLY A 585 -2.57 -17.87 -37.08
N LYS A 586 -3.03 -16.98 -36.17
CA LYS A 586 -3.22 -15.55 -36.44
C LYS A 586 -1.97 -14.68 -36.17
N GLY A 587 -0.86 -15.30 -35.80
CA GLY A 587 0.43 -14.60 -35.55
C GLY A 587 0.58 -14.09 -34.10
N LEU A 588 -0.40 -14.33 -33.23
CA LEU A 588 -0.37 -13.84 -31.83
C LEU A 588 0.80 -14.43 -31.04
N GLY A 589 1.08 -15.74 -31.18
CA GLY A 589 2.19 -16.39 -30.49
C GLY A 589 3.57 -15.79 -30.84
N SER A 590 3.80 -15.48 -32.14
CA SER A 590 5.04 -14.81 -32.57
C SER A 590 5.16 -13.42 -31.96
N ARG A 591 4.06 -12.65 -31.92
CA ARG A 591 4.02 -11.31 -31.31
C ARG A 591 4.37 -11.35 -29.84
N LEU A 592 3.68 -12.20 -29.08
CA LEU A 592 3.92 -12.34 -27.66
C LEU A 592 5.34 -12.76 -27.35
N MET A 593 5.92 -13.66 -28.15
CA MET A 593 7.32 -14.06 -27.98
C MET A 593 8.29 -12.93 -28.29
N LEU A 594 8.10 -12.21 -29.38
CA LEU A 594 8.96 -11.05 -29.72
C LEU A 594 8.88 -9.98 -28.64
N SER A 595 7.66 -9.64 -28.18
CA SER A 595 7.46 -8.65 -27.12
C SER A 595 8.14 -9.07 -25.80
N ILE A 596 8.05 -10.35 -25.40
CA ILE A 596 8.68 -10.80 -24.16
C ILE A 596 10.22 -10.86 -24.27
N MET A 597 10.74 -11.18 -25.47
CA MET A 597 12.18 -11.14 -25.77
C MET A 597 12.71 -9.69 -25.72
N ASP A 598 11.95 -8.72 -26.23
CA ASP A 598 12.32 -7.30 -26.16
C ASP A 598 12.38 -6.82 -24.70
N VAL A 599 11.42 -7.25 -23.86
CA VAL A 599 11.45 -6.97 -22.41
C VAL A 599 12.71 -7.59 -21.77
N ALA A 600 13.04 -8.82 -22.11
CA ALA A 600 14.23 -9.52 -21.58
C ALA A 600 15.54 -8.81 -21.99
N ARG A 601 15.63 -8.32 -23.24
CA ARG A 601 16.75 -7.47 -23.71
C ARG A 601 16.84 -6.17 -22.96
N ASP A 602 15.70 -5.52 -22.74
CA ASP A 602 15.61 -4.26 -21.98
C ASP A 602 16.07 -4.44 -20.53
N LYS A 603 15.88 -5.61 -19.96
CA LYS A 603 16.38 -5.97 -18.63
C LYS A 603 17.88 -6.36 -18.63
N GLY A 604 18.50 -6.47 -19.80
CA GLY A 604 19.92 -6.81 -19.95
C GLY A 604 20.22 -8.31 -19.83
N LEU A 605 19.21 -9.17 -19.98
CA LEU A 605 19.40 -10.61 -20.02
C LEU A 605 20.10 -11.02 -21.32
N ALA A 606 21.01 -11.99 -21.24
CA ALA A 606 21.82 -12.43 -22.37
C ALA A 606 21.20 -13.59 -23.15
N GLU A 607 20.41 -14.43 -22.50
CA GLU A 607 19.82 -15.63 -23.10
C GLU A 607 18.39 -15.85 -22.60
N ILE A 608 17.52 -16.35 -23.49
CA ILE A 608 16.18 -16.84 -23.16
C ILE A 608 16.07 -18.30 -23.61
N ASP A 609 15.64 -19.17 -22.71
CA ASP A 609 15.50 -20.58 -22.95
C ASP A 609 14.11 -21.12 -22.57
N GLY A 610 13.81 -22.35 -22.90
CA GLY A 610 12.59 -23.03 -22.49
C GLY A 610 12.56 -24.49 -22.89
N LEU A 611 11.72 -25.26 -22.20
CA LEU A 611 11.46 -26.65 -22.51
C LEU A 611 10.19 -26.79 -23.33
N VAL A 612 10.27 -27.45 -24.46
CA VAL A 612 9.15 -27.72 -25.37
C VAL A 612 8.97 -29.21 -25.53
N LEU A 613 7.77 -29.74 -25.37
CA LEU A 613 7.47 -31.15 -25.63
C LEU A 613 7.83 -31.53 -27.07
N ALA A 614 8.51 -32.64 -27.27
CA ALA A 614 8.97 -33.11 -28.57
C ALA A 614 7.79 -33.38 -29.55
N ASN A 615 6.62 -33.69 -29.00
CA ASN A 615 5.38 -33.92 -29.74
C ASN A 615 4.53 -32.63 -29.94
N ASN A 616 5.09 -31.42 -29.68
CA ASN A 616 4.49 -30.14 -29.99
C ASN A 616 5.12 -29.50 -31.25
N PRO A 617 4.76 -29.94 -32.46
CA PRO A 617 5.36 -29.45 -33.70
C PRO A 617 5.05 -27.96 -33.96
N GLY A 618 3.91 -27.46 -33.48
CA GLY A 618 3.49 -26.07 -33.63
C GLY A 618 4.45 -25.12 -32.90
N MET A 619 4.74 -25.41 -31.65
CA MET A 619 5.68 -24.63 -30.85
C MET A 619 7.11 -24.74 -31.37
N LEU A 620 7.57 -25.94 -31.73
CA LEU A 620 8.91 -26.13 -32.30
C LEU A 620 9.10 -25.39 -33.63
N LYS A 621 8.06 -25.32 -34.48
CA LYS A 621 8.08 -24.52 -35.71
C LYS A 621 8.16 -23.03 -35.40
N LEU A 622 7.39 -22.55 -34.42
CA LEU A 622 7.42 -21.17 -33.97
C LEU A 622 8.83 -20.81 -33.46
N MET A 623 9.41 -21.63 -32.59
CA MET A 623 10.75 -21.37 -32.03
C MET A 623 11.81 -21.26 -33.15
N ARG A 624 11.82 -22.19 -34.12
CA ARG A 624 12.73 -22.11 -35.26
C ARG A 624 12.52 -20.84 -36.08
N SER A 625 11.28 -20.45 -36.32
CA SER A 625 10.98 -19.23 -37.08
C SER A 625 11.41 -17.92 -36.37
N LEU A 626 11.57 -17.97 -35.04
CA LEU A 626 12.08 -16.88 -34.22
C LEU A 626 13.60 -16.95 -33.97
N GLY A 627 14.30 -17.92 -34.60
CA GLY A 627 15.74 -18.02 -34.47
C GLY A 627 16.24 -18.82 -33.27
N PHE A 628 15.37 -19.54 -32.56
CA PHE A 628 15.81 -20.41 -31.46
C PHE A 628 16.54 -21.62 -31.97
N VAL A 629 17.61 -21.98 -31.28
CA VAL A 629 18.32 -23.24 -31.48
C VAL A 629 17.58 -24.34 -30.71
N VAL A 630 17.23 -25.43 -31.42
CA VAL A 630 16.49 -26.57 -30.84
C VAL A 630 17.43 -27.73 -30.63
N LYS A 631 17.62 -28.19 -29.38
CA LYS A 631 18.47 -29.29 -28.98
C LYS A 631 17.68 -30.37 -28.25
N PRO A 632 18.09 -31.65 -28.28
CA PRO A 632 17.57 -32.66 -27.36
C PRO A 632 17.80 -32.20 -25.90
N PHE A 633 16.83 -32.44 -25.02
CA PHE A 633 17.03 -32.21 -23.60
C PHE A 633 17.69 -33.50 -23.01
N PRO A 634 18.89 -33.41 -22.37
CA PRO A 634 19.63 -34.58 -21.94
C PRO A 634 18.96 -35.41 -20.85
N GLU A 635 18.15 -34.75 -19.98
CA GLU A 635 17.54 -35.37 -18.82
C GLU A 635 16.22 -36.08 -19.15
N ASP A 636 15.54 -35.68 -20.24
CA ASP A 636 14.26 -36.26 -20.63
C ASP A 636 14.06 -36.16 -22.15
N ALA A 637 13.93 -37.32 -22.83
CA ALA A 637 13.77 -37.42 -24.28
C ALA A 637 12.42 -36.84 -24.79
N ASP A 638 11.43 -36.72 -23.91
CA ASP A 638 10.11 -36.17 -24.26
C ASP A 638 10.17 -34.65 -24.44
N PHE A 639 11.31 -34.02 -24.10
CA PHE A 639 11.50 -32.57 -24.22
C PHE A 639 12.61 -32.20 -25.21
N LYS A 640 12.47 -30.99 -25.75
CA LYS A 640 13.51 -30.28 -26.49
C LYS A 640 13.83 -28.98 -25.73
N LEU A 641 15.11 -28.75 -25.52
CA LEU A 641 15.61 -27.45 -25.04
C LEU A 641 15.68 -26.51 -26.24
N VAL A 642 15.04 -25.34 -26.10
CA VAL A 642 15.10 -24.26 -27.09
C VAL A 642 15.78 -23.04 -26.46
N THR A 643 16.80 -22.50 -27.12
CA THR A 643 17.62 -21.39 -26.60
C THR A 643 17.77 -20.30 -27.65
N HIS A 644 17.79 -19.04 -27.22
CA HIS A 644 18.02 -17.88 -28.07
C HIS A 644 18.88 -16.85 -27.33
N THR A 645 19.95 -16.37 -27.96
CA THR A 645 20.74 -15.24 -27.46
C THR A 645 19.99 -13.94 -27.72
N LEU A 646 19.80 -13.11 -26.70
CA LEU A 646 19.00 -11.89 -26.71
C LEU A 646 19.74 -10.68 -27.29
#